data_98ca82e31581e09e96f8e7483ad295d7
#
_entry.id   98ca82e31581e09e96f8e7483ad295d7
#
_cell.length_a   1.000
_cell.length_b   1.000
_cell.length_c   1.000
_cell.angle_alpha   90.00
_cell.angle_beta   90.00
_cell.angle_gamma   90.00
#
_symmetry.space_group_name_H-M   'P 1'
#
loop_
_entity.id
_entity.type
_entity.pdbx_description
1 polymer ?
#
loop_
_entity_poly.entity_id
_entity_poly.type
_entity_poly.pdbx_seq_one_letter_code
_entity_poly.pdbx_strand_id
1 'polypeptide(L)'
;MIIKQQRHKKISIITFKAVFCCILSFINVEVLLAQSPWIALGKKPSTLGLENGLFTFDAGSFNLKLVKSSQTVAGLQPKMVKDFDFVPSDSLKVRSSDGLYHLGDINLKLRNIGEEVWKSYSTAAKRSPVKNISAAKNVLAAADLSPTLPADIPLQVKRIWEMQNGKLLLRFELKNKTDKNVEIGALGIPMIFDNILEGRTLEQTHAKNVFYDPYIGKDAGYLQVTRLSGHAPSLIVAPVGHTPFEAYNPLNDDRTPRGIAFEGFYEWMVYSKAYAENEWKNAEQWNTPTSTILKPGETRSYALQFILSGTVKNIESKLIENKRPVAMSVPGYVLPRDVEAKLFINYPKKIKSIQVLPENALKISALAVTKNGWKSYSVKGNIWGRARLSIIYDNGLEQTINYKVIEPESEVIASYGNFLTTKQWFDQPDPIFKRSPSAITYDDEKQQQVTQDNRAWIAGLSDEGGAGSWLGAIMKQLIHPEKAEVDKLKQFVDTVMFGRIQLKDGPQKYGVKKSLFYYAPDSLPKDTYAANINFKTWSAWPKKEADNLGRSYNYPHVAAAHWVMYRLARNYKGLVDEQSWKQHLIDAAETGMAMVNIAPYYAQFGQMEGTIFYLILTDLKNEGLTDEAVRLENEMKKRANHWRSLQYPFGSEMPWDSTGQEEVYVWSSYFGYQDKANVTLDAILAYMPVVPHWAYNGNARRYWDFLYGGKLSRIERMIHHYGSALNAIPVLMDYRKHPDDFYLLRTGYGGLLGSISNITKEGFAPAAFHAFPSTLKNDGITGDYGSGFFGYAVNTSSYILQHPEFGWSAFGGNLNKAGNIISIKLTTAAKSSVYIAPAGLWITLDAGTIDEVDYNASNGEIHLKLNKANDYTPNAVLRLAQPAKVNGVGIYSVNGNNKKERGAYVFPLAKEHITEIVLQK
;
A
#
# COMPACT_ATOMS: atom_id res chain seq x y z
N MET A 1 37.98 47.84 -20.84
CA MET A 1 36.54 47.56 -20.57
C MET A 1 36.28 46.07 -20.22
N ILE A 2 37.32 45.33 -19.79
CA ILE A 2 37.20 43.87 -19.48
C ILE A 2 37.43 43.59 -17.99
N ILE A 3 37.79 44.56 -17.17
CA ILE A 3 38.13 44.34 -15.75
C ILE A 3 36.96 44.59 -14.77
N LYS A 4 35.84 45.18 -15.23
CA LYS A 4 34.69 45.43 -14.35
C LYS A 4 33.62 44.27 -14.24
N GLN A 5 33.63 43.28 -15.13
CA GLN A 5 32.68 42.16 -15.07
C GLN A 5 33.12 41.00 -14.15
N GLN A 6 34.38 40.89 -13.80
CA GLN A 6 34.82 39.79 -12.90
C GLN A 6 34.65 40.09 -11.40
N ARG A 7 34.45 41.36 -11.00
CA ARG A 7 34.23 41.68 -9.57
C ARG A 7 32.76 41.41 -9.10
N HIS A 8 31.78 41.54 -9.98
CA HIS A 8 30.40 41.29 -9.61
C HIS A 8 30.05 39.80 -9.46
N LYS A 9 30.71 38.88 -10.22
CA LYS A 9 30.50 37.42 -10.06
C LYS A 9 31.12 36.85 -8.79
N LYS A 10 32.21 37.41 -8.29
CA LYS A 10 32.86 36.96 -7.05
C LYS A 10 32.08 37.38 -5.79
N ILE A 11 31.43 38.52 -5.79
CA ILE A 11 30.62 39.00 -4.64
C ILE A 11 29.32 38.20 -4.51
N SER A 12 28.70 37.82 -5.63
CA SER A 12 27.50 36.98 -5.62
C SER A 12 27.76 35.56 -5.11
N ILE A 13 28.92 34.96 -5.44
CA ILE A 13 29.25 33.59 -5.00
C ILE A 13 29.66 33.56 -3.51
N ILE A 14 30.29 34.63 -3.01
CA ILE A 14 30.68 34.72 -1.59
C ILE A 14 29.43 34.97 -0.71
N THR A 15 28.49 35.78 -1.16
CA THR A 15 27.23 36.03 -0.44
C THR A 15 26.35 34.78 -0.41
N PHE A 16 26.30 34.01 -1.51
CA PHE A 16 25.53 32.75 -1.55
C PHE A 16 26.16 31.66 -0.67
N LYS A 17 27.50 31.55 -0.63
CA LYS A 17 28.21 30.63 0.28
C LYS A 17 28.10 31.04 1.76
N ALA A 18 28.06 32.32 2.06
CA ALA A 18 27.90 32.80 3.43
C ALA A 18 26.46 32.59 3.94
N VAL A 19 25.44 32.80 3.11
CA VAL A 19 24.04 32.51 3.46
C VAL A 19 23.80 31.01 3.57
N PHE A 20 24.39 30.18 2.70
CA PHE A 20 24.29 28.72 2.78
C PHE A 20 25.04 28.16 4.01
N CYS A 21 26.20 28.71 4.37
CA CYS A 21 26.87 28.36 5.62
C CYS A 21 26.14 28.83 6.88
N CYS A 22 25.43 29.97 6.85
CA CYS A 22 24.60 30.42 7.97
C CYS A 22 23.33 29.58 8.15
N ILE A 23 22.68 29.13 7.07
CA ILE A 23 21.53 28.22 7.15
C ILE A 23 21.96 26.83 7.64
N LEU A 24 23.10 26.32 7.20
CA LEU A 24 23.69 25.09 7.73
C LEU A 24 24.16 25.24 9.20
N SER A 25 24.56 26.45 9.62
CA SER A 25 24.95 26.72 11.00
C SER A 25 23.76 26.79 11.96
N PHE A 26 22.59 27.28 11.51
CA PHE A 26 21.35 27.26 12.32
C PHE A 26 20.70 25.89 12.41
N ILE A 27 20.84 25.06 11.37
CA ILE A 27 20.39 23.65 11.41
C ILE A 27 21.36 22.81 12.28
N ASN A 28 22.65 23.17 12.33
CA ASN A 28 23.64 22.44 13.14
C ASN A 28 23.66 22.82 14.64
N VAL A 29 23.08 23.93 15.06
CA VAL A 29 23.14 24.36 16.47
C VAL A 29 22.10 23.69 17.33
N GLU A 30 20.93 23.28 16.78
CA GLU A 30 19.99 22.43 17.54
C GLU A 30 20.29 20.92 17.41
N VAL A 31 20.97 20.48 16.34
CA VAL A 31 21.44 19.10 16.17
C VAL A 31 22.73 18.81 16.96
N LEU A 32 23.46 19.81 17.40
CA LEU A 32 24.76 19.66 18.12
C LEU A 32 24.62 19.40 19.63
N LEU A 33 23.41 19.38 20.19
CA LEU A 33 23.20 19.08 21.62
C LEU A 33 22.49 17.76 21.90
N ALA A 34 21.83 17.12 20.92
CA ALA A 34 21.43 15.73 21.02
C ALA A 34 22.43 14.87 20.22
N GLN A 35 23.25 14.08 20.89
CA GLN A 35 24.06 13.07 20.21
C GLN A 35 23.12 12.23 19.34
N SER A 36 23.40 12.14 17.99
CA SER A 36 22.63 11.28 17.11
C SER A 36 22.37 9.94 17.82
N PRO A 37 21.12 9.42 17.86
CA PRO A 37 20.83 8.14 18.50
C PRO A 37 21.74 7.00 18.02
N TRP A 38 22.19 7.04 16.76
CA TRP A 38 23.16 6.10 16.20
C TRP A 38 24.56 6.24 16.83
N ILE A 39 25.00 7.46 17.13
CA ILE A 39 26.27 7.70 17.86
C ILE A 39 26.15 7.18 19.28
N ALA A 40 25.00 7.40 19.92
CA ALA A 40 24.76 6.89 21.28
C ALA A 40 24.73 5.35 21.31
N LEU A 41 24.14 4.72 20.30
CA LEU A 41 24.14 3.26 20.15
C LEU A 41 25.56 2.71 19.93
N GLY A 42 26.33 3.35 19.03
CA GLY A 42 27.70 2.94 18.70
C GLY A 42 28.71 3.10 19.86
N LYS A 43 28.37 3.87 20.91
CA LYS A 43 29.17 3.99 22.15
C LYS A 43 28.91 2.86 23.16
N LYS A 44 27.86 2.05 22.98
CA LYS A 44 27.60 0.90 23.83
C LYS A 44 28.68 -0.19 23.64
N PRO A 45 29.01 -0.94 24.71
CA PRO A 45 29.93 -2.07 24.56
C PRO A 45 29.48 -3.06 23.50
N SER A 46 30.39 -3.48 22.63
CA SER A 46 30.14 -4.59 21.71
C SER A 46 30.19 -5.89 22.51
N THR A 47 29.08 -6.59 22.61
CA THR A 47 28.94 -7.83 23.39
C THR A 47 28.69 -9.04 22.49
N LEU A 48 28.48 -8.84 21.18
CA LEU A 48 28.20 -9.91 20.20
C LEU A 48 29.43 -10.82 19.95
N GLY A 49 30.63 -10.36 20.29
CA GLY A 49 31.87 -11.10 20.15
C GLY A 49 32.49 -11.06 18.75
N LEU A 50 32.33 -9.91 18.06
CA LEU A 50 32.85 -9.67 16.70
C LEU A 50 34.38 -9.78 16.62
N GLU A 51 35.08 -9.50 17.71
CA GLU A 51 36.54 -9.59 17.83
C GLU A 51 37.06 -11.02 17.61
N ASN A 52 36.21 -12.02 17.84
CA ASN A 52 36.55 -13.43 17.63
C ASN A 52 36.42 -13.86 16.15
N GLY A 53 35.96 -12.94 15.30
CA GLY A 53 35.80 -13.13 13.87
C GLY A 53 34.52 -13.83 13.44
N LEU A 54 34.45 -14.23 12.18
CA LEU A 54 33.29 -14.80 11.54
C LEU A 54 33.58 -16.23 11.05
N PHE A 55 32.56 -17.09 11.07
CA PHE A 55 32.49 -18.26 10.23
C PHE A 55 31.88 -17.87 8.87
N THR A 56 32.40 -18.47 7.80
CA THR A 56 31.85 -18.32 6.45
C THR A 56 31.54 -19.70 5.89
N PHE A 57 30.30 -19.87 5.42
CA PHE A 57 29.82 -21.15 4.90
C PHE A 57 29.27 -20.96 3.48
N ASP A 58 29.57 -21.90 2.60
CA ASP A 58 28.82 -22.10 1.37
C ASP A 58 27.49 -22.78 1.73
N ALA A 59 26.42 -22.01 1.70
CA ALA A 59 25.09 -22.49 2.05
C ALA A 59 24.18 -22.59 0.80
N GLY A 60 24.66 -23.31 -0.20
CA GLY A 60 23.93 -23.54 -1.44
C GLY A 60 23.80 -22.22 -2.27
N SER A 61 22.64 -21.60 -2.26
CA SER A 61 22.39 -20.34 -2.97
C SER A 61 22.95 -19.11 -2.24
N PHE A 62 23.45 -19.27 -1.00
CA PHE A 62 23.93 -18.16 -0.17
C PHE A 62 25.40 -18.34 0.23
N ASN A 63 26.06 -17.22 0.49
CA ASN A 63 27.21 -17.16 1.37
C ASN A 63 26.69 -16.73 2.75
N LEU A 64 26.68 -17.66 3.71
CA LEU A 64 26.25 -17.42 5.08
C LEU A 64 27.45 -17.05 5.95
N LYS A 65 27.40 -15.89 6.62
CA LYS A 65 28.39 -15.48 7.61
C LYS A 65 27.74 -15.48 9.00
N LEU A 66 28.37 -16.16 9.96
CA LEU A 66 27.96 -16.20 11.35
C LEU A 66 29.05 -15.60 12.24
N VAL A 67 28.67 -14.85 13.26
CA VAL A 67 29.59 -14.40 14.31
C VAL A 67 30.09 -15.62 15.10
N LYS A 68 31.40 -15.82 15.26
CA LYS A 68 31.92 -17.04 15.90
C LYS A 68 31.43 -17.22 17.33
N SER A 69 31.36 -16.15 18.11
CA SER A 69 30.95 -16.18 19.51
C SER A 69 29.47 -16.46 19.72
N SER A 70 28.60 -15.80 18.95
CA SER A 70 27.16 -15.89 19.10
C SER A 70 26.47 -16.84 18.14
N GLN A 71 27.11 -17.19 17.02
CA GLN A 71 26.54 -17.89 15.86
C GLN A 71 25.25 -17.23 15.30
N THR A 72 25.03 -15.93 15.57
CA THR A 72 24.00 -15.15 14.89
C THR A 72 24.48 -14.72 13.51
N VAL A 73 23.55 -14.37 12.60
CA VAL A 73 23.90 -14.02 11.22
C VAL A 73 24.59 -12.66 11.17
N ALA A 74 25.76 -12.63 10.54
CA ALA A 74 26.53 -11.45 10.20
C ALA A 74 26.39 -11.08 8.71
N GLY A 75 25.97 -12.01 7.86
CA GLY A 75 25.72 -11.81 6.45
C GLY A 75 24.92 -12.97 5.85
N LEU A 76 23.98 -12.63 4.98
CA LEU A 76 23.16 -13.59 4.21
C LEU A 76 23.14 -13.11 2.75
N GLN A 77 24.23 -13.38 2.04
CA GLN A 77 24.49 -12.87 0.71
C GLN A 77 24.05 -13.86 -0.38
N PRO A 78 23.14 -13.50 -1.28
CA PRO A 78 22.81 -14.36 -2.42
C PRO A 78 23.99 -14.41 -3.38
N LYS A 79 24.42 -15.62 -3.79
CA LYS A 79 25.59 -15.77 -4.68
C LYS A 79 25.41 -15.15 -6.07
N MET A 80 24.15 -15.01 -6.51
CA MET A 80 23.84 -14.49 -7.83
C MET A 80 23.93 -12.95 -7.94
N VAL A 81 24.05 -12.23 -6.82
CA VAL A 81 24.18 -10.76 -6.80
C VAL A 81 25.34 -10.39 -5.90
N LYS A 82 26.36 -9.76 -6.49
CA LYS A 82 27.49 -9.19 -5.74
C LYS A 82 27.04 -7.93 -5.01
N ASP A 83 27.68 -7.64 -3.91
CA ASP A 83 27.51 -6.39 -3.13
C ASP A 83 26.09 -6.17 -2.57
N PHE A 84 25.31 -7.25 -2.43
CA PHE A 84 23.99 -7.24 -1.81
C PHE A 84 23.94 -8.23 -0.64
N ASP A 85 23.32 -7.80 0.46
CA ASP A 85 23.10 -8.61 1.65
C ASP A 85 21.64 -8.44 2.12
N PHE A 86 20.95 -9.52 2.45
CA PHE A 86 19.59 -9.45 2.97
C PHE A 86 19.51 -8.92 4.40
N VAL A 87 20.60 -9.03 5.18
CA VAL A 87 20.66 -8.56 6.57
C VAL A 87 21.46 -7.26 6.67
N PRO A 88 21.27 -6.44 7.72
CA PRO A 88 21.97 -5.16 7.88
C PRO A 88 23.45 -5.36 8.29
N SER A 89 24.23 -6.00 7.41
CA SER A 89 25.62 -6.40 7.67
C SER A 89 26.56 -5.19 7.78
N ASP A 90 26.29 -4.09 7.12
CA ASP A 90 27.04 -2.83 7.23
C ASP A 90 26.79 -2.10 8.57
N SER A 91 25.66 -2.35 9.22
CA SER A 91 25.31 -1.81 10.54
C SER A 91 25.65 -2.77 11.70
N LEU A 92 26.23 -3.94 11.41
CA LEU A 92 26.49 -5.01 12.38
C LEU A 92 27.31 -4.54 13.59
N LYS A 93 28.38 -3.76 13.35
CA LYS A 93 29.25 -3.24 14.40
C LYS A 93 28.50 -2.33 15.39
N VAL A 94 27.69 -1.42 14.86
CA VAL A 94 26.89 -0.48 15.68
C VAL A 94 25.80 -1.22 16.44
N ARG A 95 25.24 -2.28 15.84
CA ARG A 95 24.17 -3.10 16.42
C ARG A 95 24.66 -4.36 17.18
N SER A 96 25.89 -4.35 17.72
CA SER A 96 26.53 -5.51 18.33
C SER A 96 26.41 -5.59 19.86
N SER A 97 25.63 -4.71 20.49
CA SER A 97 25.40 -4.68 21.94
C SER A 97 24.20 -5.52 22.39
N ASP A 98 24.07 -5.73 23.72
CA ASP A 98 22.92 -6.41 24.33
C ASP A 98 21.60 -5.71 23.98
N GLY A 99 20.53 -6.50 23.86
CA GLY A 99 19.18 -6.05 23.58
C GLY A 99 18.94 -5.65 22.11
N LEU A 100 19.87 -5.95 21.20
CA LEU A 100 19.71 -5.78 19.75
C LEU A 100 19.59 -7.14 19.07
N TYR A 101 18.52 -7.33 18.31
CA TYR A 101 18.21 -8.61 17.69
C TYR A 101 18.99 -8.85 16.42
N HIS A 102 19.36 -10.10 16.22
CA HIS A 102 19.97 -10.60 14.98
C HIS A 102 19.23 -11.85 14.48
N LEU A 103 19.28 -12.09 13.19
CA LEU A 103 18.74 -13.34 12.63
C LEU A 103 19.49 -14.55 13.26
N GLY A 104 18.73 -15.45 13.86
CA GLY A 104 19.21 -16.54 14.68
C GLY A 104 18.94 -16.39 16.18
N ASP A 105 18.35 -15.30 16.63
CA ASP A 105 17.83 -15.16 17.99
C ASP A 105 16.46 -15.84 18.14
N ILE A 106 16.04 -16.07 19.38
CA ILE A 106 14.74 -16.61 19.75
C ILE A 106 14.21 -15.93 21.01
N ASN A 107 12.90 -15.64 21.03
CA ASN A 107 12.17 -15.11 22.16
C ASN A 107 11.12 -16.10 22.63
N LEU A 108 10.95 -16.21 23.96
CA LEU A 108 10.03 -17.16 24.58
C LEU A 108 9.24 -16.48 25.71
N LYS A 109 7.95 -16.84 25.86
CA LYS A 109 7.19 -16.63 27.11
C LYS A 109 6.74 -18.00 27.61
N LEU A 110 7.19 -18.35 28.80
CA LEU A 110 7.04 -19.66 29.42
C LEU A 110 6.36 -19.55 30.78
N ARG A 111 5.63 -20.61 31.18
CA ARG A 111 5.17 -20.83 32.54
C ARG A 111 5.10 -22.32 32.85
N ASN A 112 5.22 -22.70 34.12
CA ASN A 112 4.86 -24.06 34.52
C ASN A 112 3.32 -24.17 34.50
N ILE A 113 2.81 -25.35 34.23
CA ILE A 113 1.36 -25.59 34.33
C ILE A 113 0.90 -25.36 35.77
N GLY A 114 -0.14 -24.52 35.91
CA GLY A 114 -0.67 -24.05 37.20
C GLY A 114 -0.17 -22.68 37.65
N GLU A 115 0.85 -22.10 36.98
CA GLU A 115 1.24 -20.70 37.18
C GLU A 115 0.43 -19.75 36.27
N GLU A 116 0.08 -18.58 36.81
CA GLU A 116 -0.67 -17.57 36.02
C GLU A 116 0.26 -16.66 35.22
N VAL A 117 1.47 -16.39 35.73
CA VAL A 117 2.39 -15.41 35.18
C VAL A 117 3.32 -16.01 34.13
N TRP A 118 3.37 -15.36 32.95
CA TRP A 118 4.32 -15.68 31.90
C TRP A 118 5.69 -15.03 32.16
N LYS A 119 6.76 -15.83 32.15
CA LYS A 119 8.14 -15.33 32.22
C LYS A 119 8.70 -15.18 30.81
N SER A 120 9.33 -14.03 30.52
CA SER A 120 9.92 -13.72 29.23
C SER A 120 11.41 -14.06 29.21
N TYR A 121 11.87 -14.66 28.10
CA TYR A 121 13.26 -15.02 27.86
C TYR A 121 13.65 -14.64 26.44
N SER A 122 14.85 -14.07 26.25
CA SER A 122 15.37 -13.69 24.94
C SER A 122 16.87 -13.94 24.88
N THR A 123 17.35 -14.53 23.77
CA THR A 123 18.79 -14.70 23.52
C THR A 123 19.48 -13.40 23.16
N ALA A 124 18.72 -12.34 22.82
CA ALA A 124 19.24 -11.01 22.55
C ALA A 124 19.46 -10.15 23.81
N ALA A 125 18.78 -10.49 24.93
CA ALA A 125 18.78 -9.66 26.15
C ALA A 125 20.18 -9.50 26.74
N LYS A 126 20.94 -10.59 26.78
CA LYS A 126 22.34 -10.63 27.22
C LYS A 126 23.17 -11.48 26.26
N ARG A 127 24.22 -10.90 25.71
CA ARG A 127 25.16 -11.61 24.85
C ARG A 127 26.24 -12.33 25.67
N SER A 128 26.45 -13.57 25.35
CA SER A 128 27.54 -14.39 25.86
C SER A 128 27.97 -15.36 24.77
N PRO A 129 29.26 -15.82 24.75
CA PRO A 129 29.67 -16.86 23.82
C PRO A 129 28.80 -18.11 24.01
N VAL A 130 28.22 -18.61 22.92
CA VAL A 130 27.42 -19.85 22.93
C VAL A 130 28.31 -21.08 23.06
N LYS A 131 27.76 -22.18 23.57
CA LYS A 131 28.49 -23.45 23.62
C LYS A 131 28.35 -24.12 22.26
N ASN A 132 29.47 -24.22 21.53
CA ASN A 132 29.50 -24.91 20.25
C ASN A 132 29.18 -26.42 20.44
N ILE A 133 28.34 -26.95 19.56
CA ILE A 133 28.05 -28.39 19.44
C ILE A 133 28.76 -28.86 18.19
N SER A 134 29.42 -30.04 18.29
CA SER A 134 30.11 -30.63 17.14
C SER A 134 29.14 -30.81 15.97
N ALA A 135 29.54 -30.34 14.79
CA ALA A 135 28.74 -30.42 13.60
C ALA A 135 28.57 -31.87 13.13
N ALA A 136 27.35 -32.30 12.88
CA ALA A 136 27.03 -33.51 12.17
C ALA A 136 27.07 -33.29 10.65
N LYS A 137 26.90 -34.32 9.85
CA LYS A 137 26.80 -34.22 8.39
C LYS A 137 25.66 -33.25 8.04
N ASN A 138 25.94 -32.28 7.14
CA ASN A 138 25.04 -31.23 6.69
C ASN A 138 24.74 -30.14 7.73
N VAL A 139 25.29 -30.18 8.93
CA VAL A 139 25.20 -29.09 9.91
C VAL A 139 26.37 -28.15 9.67
N LEU A 140 26.04 -26.86 9.39
CA LEU A 140 27.01 -25.77 9.20
C LEU A 140 27.55 -25.30 10.55
N ALA A 141 26.63 -25.02 11.49
CA ALA A 141 26.95 -24.63 12.85
C ALA A 141 25.82 -25.04 13.80
N ALA A 142 26.16 -25.43 15.01
CA ALA A 142 25.22 -25.76 16.08
C ALA A 142 25.71 -25.22 17.41
N ALA A 143 24.78 -24.77 18.27
CA ALA A 143 25.09 -24.18 19.56
C ALA A 143 23.99 -24.47 20.60
N ASP A 144 24.42 -24.71 21.85
CA ASP A 144 23.58 -24.61 23.04
C ASP A 144 23.58 -23.13 23.47
N LEU A 145 22.39 -22.55 23.55
CA LEU A 145 22.18 -21.14 23.83
C LEU A 145 22.04 -20.81 25.33
N SER A 146 22.25 -21.82 26.22
CA SER A 146 22.15 -21.63 27.68
C SER A 146 22.99 -20.48 28.23
N PRO A 147 24.19 -20.15 27.70
CA PRO A 147 24.95 -18.97 28.20
C PRO A 147 24.29 -17.63 27.95
N THR A 148 23.40 -17.54 26.99
CA THR A 148 22.69 -16.29 26.61
C THR A 148 21.34 -16.15 27.30
N LEU A 149 20.93 -17.13 28.10
CA LEU A 149 19.64 -17.21 28.76
C LEU A 149 19.81 -17.22 30.28
N PRO A 150 18.85 -16.73 31.05
CA PRO A 150 18.86 -16.81 32.51
C PRO A 150 18.95 -18.28 32.99
N ALA A 151 19.62 -18.51 34.13
CA ALA A 151 19.84 -19.85 34.66
C ALA A 151 18.54 -20.58 35.06
N ASP A 152 17.50 -19.84 35.40
CA ASP A 152 16.17 -20.31 35.80
C ASP A 152 15.28 -20.76 34.63
N ILE A 153 15.69 -20.55 33.39
CA ILE A 153 14.90 -21.01 32.25
C ILE A 153 14.64 -22.51 32.31
N PRO A 154 13.37 -22.97 32.20
CA PRO A 154 13.06 -24.42 32.34
C PRO A 154 13.43 -25.22 31.08
N LEU A 155 13.86 -24.59 30.00
CA LEU A 155 14.21 -25.26 28.75
C LEU A 155 15.71 -25.21 28.47
N GLN A 156 16.22 -26.29 27.86
CA GLN A 156 17.45 -26.22 27.07
C GLN A 156 17.10 -25.79 25.66
N VAL A 157 17.79 -24.78 25.14
CA VAL A 157 17.57 -24.22 23.81
C VAL A 157 18.80 -24.43 22.95
N LYS A 158 18.67 -25.16 21.83
CA LYS A 158 19.73 -25.32 20.84
C LYS A 158 19.34 -24.63 19.55
N ARG A 159 20.29 -24.03 18.87
CA ARG A 159 20.17 -23.51 17.51
C ARG A 159 21.07 -24.27 16.57
N ILE A 160 20.55 -24.59 15.38
CA ILE A 160 21.22 -25.37 14.35
C ILE A 160 21.05 -24.66 13.01
N TRP A 161 22.15 -24.35 12.36
CA TRP A 161 22.22 -23.96 10.96
C TRP A 161 22.61 -25.20 10.14
N GLU A 162 21.76 -25.59 9.21
CA GLU A 162 21.96 -26.85 8.46
C GLU A 162 21.54 -26.73 7.00
N MET A 163 22.02 -27.62 6.18
CA MET A 163 21.62 -27.82 4.79
C MET A 163 20.70 -29.02 4.67
N GLN A 164 19.48 -28.81 4.17
CA GLN A 164 18.57 -29.92 3.88
C GLN A 164 18.06 -29.79 2.43
N ASN A 165 18.31 -30.84 1.63
CA ASN A 165 17.95 -30.86 0.21
C ASN A 165 18.45 -29.61 -0.57
N GLY A 166 19.68 -29.17 -0.31
CA GLY A 166 20.30 -28.03 -0.94
C GLY A 166 19.80 -26.65 -0.46
N LYS A 167 18.99 -26.58 0.61
CA LYS A 167 18.46 -25.35 1.18
C LYS A 167 19.02 -25.09 2.57
N LEU A 168 19.24 -23.82 2.87
CA LEU A 168 19.63 -23.35 4.19
C LEU A 168 18.43 -23.38 5.14
N LEU A 169 18.60 -23.95 6.31
CA LEU A 169 17.63 -24.00 7.40
C LEU A 169 18.22 -23.40 8.67
N LEU A 170 17.35 -22.70 9.40
CA LEU A 170 17.52 -22.33 10.81
C LEU A 170 16.56 -23.20 11.63
N ARG A 171 17.11 -24.02 12.56
CA ARG A 171 16.34 -24.88 13.45
C ARG A 171 16.61 -24.52 14.91
N PHE A 172 15.56 -24.52 15.72
CA PHE A 172 15.64 -24.49 17.17
C PHE A 172 15.11 -25.82 17.75
N GLU A 173 15.84 -26.38 18.70
CA GLU A 173 15.38 -27.50 19.52
C GLU A 173 15.19 -27.05 20.95
N LEU A 174 13.99 -27.25 21.48
CA LEU A 174 13.59 -26.85 22.84
C LEU A 174 13.31 -28.14 23.63
N LYS A 175 14.13 -28.38 24.66
CA LYS A 175 13.97 -29.55 25.56
C LYS A 175 13.61 -29.09 26.97
N ASN A 176 12.51 -29.63 27.52
CA ASN A 176 12.18 -29.43 28.93
C ASN A 176 13.20 -30.16 29.81
N LYS A 177 13.95 -29.42 30.61
CA LYS A 177 14.97 -29.94 31.49
C LYS A 177 14.51 -30.12 32.96
N THR A 178 13.24 -29.85 33.22
CA THR A 178 12.64 -29.90 34.54
C THR A 178 11.76 -31.15 34.72
N ASP A 179 11.30 -31.38 35.92
CA ASP A 179 10.35 -32.45 36.30
C ASP A 179 8.87 -32.01 36.18
N LYS A 180 8.62 -30.75 35.78
CA LYS A 180 7.26 -30.17 35.59
C LYS A 180 6.92 -30.03 34.11
N ASN A 181 5.61 -29.99 33.83
CA ASN A 181 5.12 -29.61 32.51
C ASN A 181 5.31 -28.12 32.29
N VAL A 182 5.96 -27.74 31.19
CA VAL A 182 6.21 -26.32 30.81
C VAL A 182 5.32 -25.96 29.65
N GLU A 183 4.53 -24.89 29.78
CA GLU A 183 3.75 -24.29 28.68
C GLU A 183 4.59 -23.23 27.98
N ILE A 184 4.72 -23.33 26.65
CA ILE A 184 5.26 -22.30 25.77
C ILE A 184 4.07 -21.49 25.25
N GLY A 185 3.86 -20.33 25.82
CA GLY A 185 2.73 -19.44 25.44
C GLY A 185 3.10 -18.42 24.36
N ALA A 186 4.41 -18.18 24.18
CA ALA A 186 4.90 -17.47 23.01
C ALA A 186 6.26 -18.04 22.59
N LEU A 187 6.44 -18.15 21.28
CA LEU A 187 7.69 -18.44 20.62
C LEU A 187 7.84 -17.53 19.41
N GLY A 188 8.81 -16.61 19.47
CA GLY A 188 9.12 -15.65 18.42
C GLY A 188 10.53 -15.89 17.86
N ILE A 189 10.65 -15.87 16.53
CA ILE A 189 11.93 -15.96 15.82
C ILE A 189 12.17 -14.61 15.14
N PRO A 190 13.11 -13.77 15.64
CA PRO A 190 13.43 -12.48 15.05
C PRO A 190 13.83 -12.59 13.56
N MET A 191 13.12 -11.88 12.71
CA MET A 191 13.36 -11.77 11.28
C MET A 191 14.03 -10.42 11.01
N ILE A 192 15.35 -10.41 10.99
CA ILE A 192 16.15 -9.20 10.89
C ILE A 192 16.69 -9.09 9.48
N PHE A 193 16.01 -8.29 8.65
CA PHE A 193 16.42 -7.98 7.28
C PHE A 193 16.71 -6.50 7.13
N ASP A 194 17.47 -6.08 6.10
CA ASP A 194 18.00 -4.73 5.96
C ASP A 194 16.94 -3.74 5.45
N ASN A 195 16.09 -3.26 6.37
CA ASN A 195 15.18 -2.14 6.10
C ASN A 195 15.62 -0.84 6.82
N ILE A 196 16.89 -0.72 7.20
CA ILE A 196 17.45 0.49 7.81
C ILE A 196 17.85 1.44 6.69
N LEU A 197 17.01 2.43 6.39
CA LEU A 197 17.20 3.37 5.29
C LEU A 197 17.94 4.64 5.72
N GLU A 198 18.02 4.88 7.02
CA GLU A 198 18.58 6.12 7.58
C GLU A 198 20.06 6.29 7.23
N GLY A 199 20.43 7.51 6.83
CA GLY A 199 21.79 7.84 6.40
C GLY A 199 22.16 7.38 5.00
N ARG A 200 21.21 6.82 4.22
CA ARG A 200 21.42 6.38 2.83
C ARG A 200 20.77 7.34 1.84
N THR A 201 21.42 7.52 0.70
CA THR A 201 20.80 8.20 -0.46
C THR A 201 19.70 7.32 -1.06
N LEU A 202 18.88 7.90 -1.95
CA LEU A 202 17.85 7.17 -2.68
C LEU A 202 18.46 5.97 -3.44
N GLU A 203 19.57 6.17 -4.13
CA GLU A 203 20.27 5.12 -4.88
C GLU A 203 20.79 4.01 -3.96
N GLN A 204 21.38 4.37 -2.83
CA GLN A 204 21.87 3.41 -1.84
C GLN A 204 20.71 2.60 -1.23
N THR A 205 19.61 3.26 -0.93
CA THR A 205 18.41 2.62 -0.37
C THR A 205 17.87 1.57 -1.33
N HIS A 206 17.66 1.91 -2.60
CA HIS A 206 17.14 0.95 -3.58
C HIS A 206 18.14 -0.15 -3.96
N ALA A 207 19.43 0.12 -3.84
CA ALA A 207 20.48 -0.89 -4.09
C ALA A 207 20.60 -1.92 -2.95
N LYS A 208 20.44 -1.50 -1.69
CA LYS A 208 20.80 -2.31 -0.51
C LYS A 208 19.63 -2.77 0.34
N ASN A 209 18.57 -1.97 0.45
CA ASN A 209 17.48 -2.26 1.38
C ASN A 209 16.42 -3.19 0.80
N VAL A 210 15.65 -3.77 1.72
CA VAL A 210 14.58 -4.69 1.41
C VAL A 210 13.28 -4.28 2.11
N PHE A 211 12.16 -4.64 1.47
CA PHE A 211 10.88 -4.82 2.12
C PHE A 211 10.72 -6.26 2.56
N TYR A 212 9.97 -6.53 3.62
CA TYR A 212 9.59 -7.89 3.95
C TYR A 212 8.16 -7.92 4.49
N ASP A 213 7.34 -8.72 3.81
CA ASP A 213 5.89 -8.78 3.99
C ASP A 213 5.45 -10.19 4.37
N PRO A 214 4.57 -10.33 5.37
CA PRO A 214 4.11 -11.62 5.84
C PRO A 214 2.90 -12.13 5.07
N TYR A 215 2.87 -13.43 4.78
CA TYR A 215 1.65 -14.19 4.70
C TYR A 215 1.45 -14.93 6.02
N ILE A 216 0.58 -14.42 6.88
CA ILE A 216 0.30 -14.97 8.22
C ILE A 216 -0.70 -16.13 8.08
N GLY A 217 -0.28 -17.20 7.41
CA GLY A 217 -1.10 -18.31 6.91
C GLY A 217 -0.91 -19.64 7.67
N LYS A 218 -0.54 -19.61 8.97
CA LYS A 218 -0.20 -20.80 9.77
C LYS A 218 0.93 -21.61 9.09
N ASP A 219 0.79 -22.95 8.92
CA ASP A 219 1.83 -23.80 8.31
C ASP A 219 2.06 -23.52 6.82
N ALA A 220 1.11 -22.85 6.14
CA ALA A 220 1.29 -22.35 4.77
C ALA A 220 1.93 -20.96 4.72
N GLY A 221 2.07 -20.31 5.85
CA GLY A 221 2.61 -18.96 5.96
C GLY A 221 4.04 -18.85 5.44
N TYR A 222 4.43 -17.66 5.01
CA TYR A 222 5.81 -17.35 4.62
C TYR A 222 6.06 -15.83 4.78
N LEU A 223 7.34 -15.48 4.85
CA LEU A 223 7.78 -14.10 4.75
C LEU A 223 8.43 -13.93 3.38
N GLN A 224 7.97 -12.96 2.59
CA GLN A 224 8.66 -12.56 1.37
C GLN A 224 9.55 -11.37 1.67
N VAL A 225 10.82 -11.44 1.25
CA VAL A 225 11.80 -10.38 1.41
C VAL A 225 12.21 -9.92 0.01
N THR A 226 11.89 -8.68 -0.34
CA THR A 226 12.07 -8.14 -1.69
C THR A 226 12.98 -6.91 -1.64
N ARG A 227 13.86 -6.77 -2.61
CA ARG A 227 14.68 -5.56 -2.75
C ARG A 227 13.77 -4.36 -3.04
N LEU A 228 14.08 -3.20 -2.49
CA LEU A 228 13.30 -1.98 -2.75
C LEU A 228 13.22 -1.63 -4.25
N SER A 229 14.26 -1.98 -5.01
CA SER A 229 14.28 -1.82 -6.47
C SER A 229 13.34 -2.75 -7.23
N GLY A 230 12.74 -3.76 -6.59
CA GLY A 230 11.97 -4.83 -7.24
C GLY A 230 12.82 -5.86 -8.01
N HIS A 231 14.14 -5.66 -8.08
CA HIS A 231 15.02 -6.57 -8.81
C HIS A 231 15.21 -7.91 -8.10
N ALA A 232 15.46 -8.95 -8.89
CA ALA A 232 15.86 -10.27 -8.37
C ALA A 232 17.18 -10.21 -7.58
N PRO A 233 17.41 -11.12 -6.64
CA PRO A 233 16.49 -12.14 -6.16
C PRO A 233 15.57 -11.62 -5.05
N SER A 234 14.37 -12.21 -4.95
CA SER A 234 13.57 -12.18 -3.74
C SER A 234 13.94 -13.37 -2.84
N LEU A 235 13.75 -13.22 -1.53
CA LEU A 235 13.94 -14.30 -0.56
C LEU A 235 12.58 -14.70 0.03
N ILE A 236 12.34 -15.99 0.13
CA ILE A 236 11.20 -16.58 0.83
C ILE A 236 11.72 -17.25 2.10
N VAL A 237 11.18 -16.87 3.26
CA VAL A 237 11.36 -17.62 4.52
C VAL A 237 10.08 -18.40 4.75
N ALA A 238 10.19 -19.73 4.80
CA ALA A 238 9.04 -20.63 4.92
C ALA A 238 9.24 -21.65 6.03
N PRO A 239 8.15 -22.12 6.71
CA PRO A 239 8.28 -23.07 7.80
C PRO A 239 8.64 -24.46 7.31
N VAL A 240 9.31 -25.23 8.16
CA VAL A 240 9.57 -26.66 7.98
C VAL A 240 8.90 -27.40 9.12
N GLY A 241 8.15 -28.48 8.81
CA GLY A 241 7.34 -29.17 9.80
C GLY A 241 6.22 -28.25 10.35
N HIS A 242 5.90 -28.41 11.62
CA HIS A 242 4.94 -27.58 12.34
C HIS A 242 5.63 -26.38 12.99
N THR A 243 5.92 -25.37 12.19
CA THR A 243 6.45 -24.05 12.63
C THR A 243 5.52 -22.95 12.11
N PRO A 244 4.24 -22.92 12.53
CA PRO A 244 3.23 -22.06 11.94
C PRO A 244 3.58 -20.58 12.06
N PHE A 245 3.16 -19.80 11.07
CA PHE A 245 3.20 -18.34 11.13
C PHE A 245 1.87 -17.83 11.68
N GLU A 246 1.76 -17.74 13.01
CA GLU A 246 0.54 -17.41 13.71
C GLU A 246 0.30 -15.90 13.80
N ALA A 247 1.36 -15.13 14.05
CA ALA A 247 1.32 -13.67 14.12
C ALA A 247 2.67 -13.07 13.71
N TYR A 248 2.68 -11.80 13.32
CA TYR A 248 3.85 -11.02 12.94
C TYR A 248 4.00 -9.87 13.93
N ASN A 249 4.92 -10.02 14.89
CA ASN A 249 5.04 -9.14 16.05
C ASN A 249 6.19 -8.16 15.88
N PRO A 250 5.99 -6.84 16.11
CA PRO A 250 7.08 -5.87 16.10
C PRO A 250 7.97 -6.05 17.33
N LEU A 251 9.29 -5.99 17.13
CA LEU A 251 10.32 -5.97 18.19
C LEU A 251 10.48 -4.53 18.70
N ASN A 252 9.51 -4.08 19.50
CA ASN A 252 9.46 -2.69 19.99
C ASN A 252 10.57 -2.36 20.99
N ASP A 253 11.19 -3.34 21.59
CA ASP A 253 12.31 -3.26 22.53
C ASP A 253 13.67 -3.25 21.84
N ASP A 254 13.77 -3.53 20.54
CA ASP A 254 15.00 -3.33 19.77
C ASP A 254 15.36 -1.84 19.72
N ARG A 255 16.57 -1.51 20.14
CA ARG A 255 17.02 -0.12 20.34
C ARG A 255 17.66 0.51 19.12
N THR A 256 17.57 -0.13 17.94
CA THR A 256 18.00 0.48 16.69
C THR A 256 17.23 1.78 16.47
N PRO A 257 17.91 2.91 16.26
CA PRO A 257 17.25 4.19 16.12
C PRO A 257 16.21 4.17 15.00
N ARG A 258 15.01 4.64 15.28
CA ARG A 258 13.91 4.69 14.34
C ARG A 258 13.69 6.12 13.88
N GLY A 259 13.81 6.36 12.58
CA GLY A 259 13.37 7.56 11.92
C GLY A 259 12.03 7.34 11.21
N ILE A 260 11.57 8.34 10.47
CA ILE A 260 10.34 8.25 9.68
C ILE A 260 10.44 7.24 8.51
N ALA A 261 11.65 6.80 8.18
CA ALA A 261 11.92 5.88 7.07
C ALA A 261 12.22 4.43 7.54
N PHE A 262 12.13 4.14 8.84
CA PHE A 262 12.44 2.82 9.39
C PHE A 262 11.33 2.33 10.32
N GLU A 263 10.57 1.31 9.89
CA GLU A 263 9.46 0.74 10.66
C GLU A 263 9.87 -0.10 11.88
N GLY A 264 11.14 -0.49 11.98
CA GLY A 264 11.64 -1.43 12.99
C GLY A 264 11.75 -2.86 12.46
N PHE A 265 12.01 -3.77 13.39
CA PHE A 265 12.12 -5.19 13.09
C PHE A 265 10.94 -5.97 13.65
N TYR A 266 10.76 -7.19 13.12
CA TYR A 266 9.65 -8.06 13.46
C TYR A 266 10.14 -9.46 13.79
N GLU A 267 9.27 -10.24 14.46
CA GLU A 267 9.50 -11.65 14.70
C GLU A 267 8.36 -12.51 14.14
N TRP A 268 8.73 -13.68 13.65
CA TRP A 268 7.85 -14.77 13.28
C TRP A 268 7.33 -15.45 14.55
N MET A 269 6.04 -15.29 14.86
CA MET A 269 5.41 -15.91 16.02
C MET A 269 4.88 -17.28 15.66
N VAL A 270 5.40 -18.32 16.32
CA VAL A 270 4.90 -19.71 16.22
C VAL A 270 3.72 -19.91 17.17
N TYR A 271 3.81 -19.38 18.37
CA TYR A 271 2.76 -19.33 19.38
C TYR A 271 2.61 -17.91 19.89
N SER A 272 1.37 -17.50 20.18
CA SER A 272 1.07 -16.13 20.60
C SER A 272 0.10 -16.01 21.77
N LYS A 273 -0.33 -17.14 22.40
CA LYS A 273 -1.32 -17.15 23.49
C LYS A 273 -0.92 -16.22 24.65
N ALA A 274 0.37 -16.21 25.04
CA ALA A 274 0.84 -15.37 26.15
C ALA A 274 0.68 -13.87 25.87
N TYR A 275 0.82 -13.44 24.61
CA TYR A 275 0.55 -12.07 24.20
C TYR A 275 -0.96 -11.77 24.13
N ALA A 276 -1.76 -12.72 23.62
CA ALA A 276 -3.21 -12.56 23.52
C ALA A 276 -3.87 -12.44 24.90
N GLU A 277 -3.35 -13.15 25.91
CA GLU A 277 -3.82 -13.04 27.30
C GLU A 277 -3.47 -11.70 27.95
N ASN A 278 -2.44 -10.99 27.46
CA ASN A 278 -1.90 -9.77 28.08
C ASN A 278 -1.88 -8.56 27.12
N GLU A 279 -0.81 -8.41 26.36
CA GLU A 279 -0.53 -7.20 25.59
C GLU A 279 -1.51 -6.98 24.43
N TRP A 280 -2.12 -8.05 23.91
CA TRP A 280 -3.03 -8.01 22.73
C TRP A 280 -4.49 -8.33 23.07
N LYS A 281 -4.86 -8.41 24.34
CA LYS A 281 -6.20 -8.84 24.78
C LYS A 281 -7.37 -8.05 24.19
N ASN A 282 -7.12 -6.83 23.71
CA ASN A 282 -8.14 -5.94 23.13
C ASN A 282 -8.13 -5.95 21.59
N ALA A 283 -7.29 -6.77 20.95
CA ALA A 283 -7.17 -6.85 19.50
C ALA A 283 -7.61 -8.23 18.99
N GLU A 284 -8.44 -8.21 17.93
CA GLU A 284 -8.84 -9.43 17.25
C GLU A 284 -7.73 -9.95 16.34
N GLN A 285 -7.08 -11.05 16.73
CA GLN A 285 -5.93 -11.58 16.03
C GLN A 285 -6.29 -12.22 14.67
N TRP A 286 -5.31 -12.24 13.74
CA TRP A 286 -5.48 -12.85 12.41
C TRP A 286 -5.72 -14.35 12.50
N ASN A 287 -5.03 -15.02 13.40
CA ASN A 287 -5.18 -16.45 13.70
C ASN A 287 -5.57 -16.66 15.16
N THR A 288 -6.18 -17.77 15.47
CA THR A 288 -6.44 -18.16 16.86
C THR A 288 -5.10 -18.33 17.58
N PRO A 289 -4.86 -17.58 18.68
CA PRO A 289 -3.64 -17.70 19.46
C PRO A 289 -3.49 -19.09 20.09
N THR A 290 -2.33 -19.70 19.94
CA THR A 290 -2.06 -21.05 20.46
C THR A 290 -0.87 -21.09 21.40
N SER A 291 -0.74 -22.21 22.14
CA SER A 291 0.39 -22.55 23.01
C SER A 291 0.70 -24.05 22.86
N THR A 292 1.80 -24.47 23.44
CA THR A 292 2.11 -25.89 23.53
C THR A 292 2.72 -26.25 24.88
N ILE A 293 2.52 -27.51 25.33
CA ILE A 293 3.04 -28.04 26.59
C ILE A 293 4.12 -29.02 26.27
N LEU A 294 5.28 -28.87 26.91
CA LEU A 294 6.37 -29.84 26.91
C LEU A 294 6.39 -30.61 28.24
N LYS A 295 6.24 -31.91 28.18
CA LYS A 295 6.41 -32.82 29.34
C LYS A 295 7.88 -32.87 29.78
N PRO A 296 8.18 -33.31 31.00
CA PRO A 296 9.55 -33.54 31.46
C PRO A 296 10.37 -34.36 30.45
N GLY A 297 11.52 -33.83 30.04
CA GLY A 297 12.42 -34.48 29.08
C GLY A 297 11.99 -34.40 27.60
N GLU A 298 10.76 -33.93 27.30
CA GLU A 298 10.27 -33.78 25.92
C GLU A 298 11.07 -32.73 25.15
N THR A 299 11.34 -33.03 23.86
CA THR A 299 12.01 -32.11 22.93
C THR A 299 11.10 -31.83 21.74
N ARG A 300 11.00 -30.55 21.35
CA ARG A 300 10.35 -30.11 20.10
C ARG A 300 11.27 -29.26 19.24
N SER A 301 11.10 -29.39 17.94
CA SER A 301 11.87 -28.68 16.94
C SER A 301 10.99 -27.72 16.14
N TYR A 302 11.54 -26.55 15.87
CA TYR A 302 10.94 -25.51 15.01
C TYR A 302 11.97 -25.07 14.00
N ALA A 303 11.60 -25.01 12.71
CA ALA A 303 12.58 -24.69 11.68
C ALA A 303 12.00 -23.81 10.57
N LEU A 304 12.84 -22.91 10.06
CA LEU A 304 12.58 -22.06 8.91
C LEU A 304 13.60 -22.35 7.81
N GLN A 305 13.14 -22.42 6.56
CA GLN A 305 13.99 -22.55 5.37
C GLN A 305 14.06 -21.24 4.61
N PHE A 306 15.23 -20.98 4.00
CA PHE A 306 15.53 -19.81 3.19
C PHE A 306 15.63 -20.23 1.73
N ILE A 307 14.79 -19.63 0.86
CA ILE A 307 14.66 -20.02 -0.54
C ILE A 307 14.77 -18.76 -1.40
N LEU A 308 15.72 -18.71 -2.34
CA LEU A 308 15.78 -17.66 -3.32
C LEU A 308 14.73 -17.89 -4.41
N SER A 309 14.08 -16.81 -4.78
CA SER A 309 13.19 -16.70 -5.94
C SER A 309 13.80 -15.76 -6.97
N GLY A 310 13.19 -15.63 -8.13
CA GLY A 310 13.46 -14.54 -9.06
C GLY A 310 12.92 -13.21 -8.54
N THR A 311 12.11 -12.52 -9.34
CA THR A 311 11.36 -11.35 -8.90
C THR A 311 10.15 -11.77 -8.04
N VAL A 312 9.40 -10.80 -7.54
CA VAL A 312 8.13 -11.03 -6.80
C VAL A 312 7.15 -11.92 -7.57
N LYS A 313 7.11 -11.82 -8.89
CA LYS A 313 6.24 -12.63 -9.78
C LYS A 313 6.54 -14.13 -9.73
N ASN A 314 7.72 -14.54 -9.25
CA ASN A 314 8.15 -15.93 -9.20
C ASN A 314 7.92 -16.60 -7.83
N ILE A 315 7.45 -15.87 -6.81
CA ILE A 315 7.30 -16.38 -5.44
C ILE A 315 6.34 -17.57 -5.39
N GLU A 316 5.14 -17.45 -5.97
CA GLU A 316 4.14 -18.54 -5.95
C GLU A 316 4.64 -19.81 -6.65
N SER A 317 5.25 -19.68 -7.84
CA SER A 317 5.81 -20.82 -8.55
C SER A 317 6.94 -21.47 -7.76
N LYS A 318 7.77 -20.66 -7.08
CA LYS A 318 8.84 -21.18 -6.23
C LYS A 318 8.33 -21.90 -5.00
N LEU A 319 7.23 -21.47 -4.41
CA LEU A 319 6.53 -22.17 -3.33
C LEU A 319 5.99 -23.52 -3.81
N ILE A 320 5.36 -23.60 -4.99
CA ILE A 320 4.85 -24.83 -5.61
C ILE A 320 5.99 -25.82 -5.86
N GLU A 321 7.10 -25.38 -6.48
CA GLU A 321 8.31 -26.21 -6.68
C GLU A 321 8.81 -26.81 -5.37
N ASN A 322 8.65 -26.07 -4.27
CA ASN A 322 9.05 -26.49 -2.93
C ASN A 322 7.94 -27.24 -2.19
N LYS A 323 6.89 -27.68 -2.89
CA LYS A 323 5.76 -28.44 -2.34
C LYS A 323 5.11 -27.74 -1.14
N ARG A 324 5.01 -26.39 -1.20
CA ARG A 324 4.33 -25.58 -0.19
C ARG A 324 2.90 -25.31 -0.63
N PRO A 325 1.93 -25.19 0.31
CA PRO A 325 0.58 -24.78 -0.04
C PRO A 325 0.56 -23.39 -0.64
N VAL A 326 -0.09 -23.24 -1.79
CA VAL A 326 -0.34 -21.96 -2.45
C VAL A 326 -1.84 -21.78 -2.65
N ALA A 327 -2.35 -20.60 -2.36
CA ALA A 327 -3.74 -20.23 -2.59
C ALA A 327 -3.82 -18.96 -3.43
N MET A 328 -4.80 -18.91 -4.36
CA MET A 328 -5.04 -17.78 -5.22
C MET A 328 -6.55 -17.54 -5.33
N SER A 329 -7.00 -16.35 -4.97
CA SER A 329 -8.40 -15.94 -5.12
C SER A 329 -8.56 -14.94 -6.26
N VAL A 330 -9.60 -15.11 -7.07
CA VAL A 330 -10.00 -14.24 -8.18
C VAL A 330 -11.42 -13.77 -7.92
N PRO A 331 -11.68 -12.46 -7.80
CA PRO A 331 -10.78 -11.34 -8.12
C PRO A 331 -9.75 -10.98 -7.02
N GLY A 332 -9.84 -11.51 -5.81
CA GLY A 332 -8.94 -11.21 -4.72
C GLY A 332 -9.50 -11.65 -3.36
N TYR A 333 -9.07 -11.00 -2.30
CA TYR A 333 -9.44 -11.34 -0.91
C TYR A 333 -10.31 -10.26 -0.23
N VAL A 334 -10.51 -9.12 -0.87
CA VAL A 334 -11.62 -8.20 -0.58
C VAL A 334 -12.79 -8.62 -1.45
N LEU A 335 -13.92 -8.97 -0.83
CA LEU A 335 -15.01 -9.66 -1.50
C LEU A 335 -16.34 -8.90 -1.31
N PRO A 336 -16.82 -8.16 -2.33
CA PRO A 336 -18.17 -7.61 -2.35
C PRO A 336 -19.22 -8.74 -2.28
N ARG A 337 -20.31 -8.54 -1.53
CA ARG A 337 -21.35 -9.58 -1.29
C ARG A 337 -22.09 -10.01 -2.53
N ASP A 338 -22.12 -9.18 -3.56
CA ASP A 338 -22.72 -9.45 -4.87
C ASP A 338 -21.75 -10.11 -5.86
N VAL A 339 -20.51 -10.37 -5.48
CA VAL A 339 -19.49 -11.04 -6.30
C VAL A 339 -19.26 -12.47 -5.82
N GLU A 340 -19.16 -13.38 -6.80
CA GLU A 340 -18.75 -14.77 -6.57
C GLU A 340 -17.28 -14.95 -7.00
N ALA A 341 -16.39 -15.10 -6.01
CA ALA A 341 -14.99 -15.35 -6.24
C ALA A 341 -14.68 -16.82 -6.50
N LYS A 342 -13.55 -17.09 -7.17
CA LYS A 342 -12.96 -18.43 -7.33
C LYS A 342 -11.70 -18.52 -6.50
N LEU A 343 -11.61 -19.53 -5.64
CA LEU A 343 -10.40 -19.83 -4.88
C LEU A 343 -9.73 -21.07 -5.47
N PHE A 344 -8.45 -20.95 -5.81
CA PHE A 344 -7.61 -22.03 -6.34
C PHE A 344 -6.55 -22.40 -5.31
N ILE A 345 -6.38 -23.70 -5.05
CA ILE A 345 -5.44 -24.22 -4.07
C ILE A 345 -4.54 -25.23 -4.72
N ASN A 346 -3.23 -25.01 -4.64
CA ASN A 346 -2.21 -25.95 -5.07
C ASN A 346 -1.45 -26.48 -3.87
N TYR A 347 -1.66 -27.74 -3.56
CA TYR A 347 -0.88 -28.52 -2.59
C TYR A 347 -1.10 -30.02 -2.84
N PRO A 348 -0.02 -30.84 -2.83
CA PRO A 348 -0.12 -32.28 -3.20
C PRO A 348 -0.83 -33.15 -2.15
N LYS A 349 -1.29 -32.58 -1.05
CA LYS A 349 -2.03 -33.30 0.01
C LYS A 349 -3.54 -33.10 -0.14
N LYS A 350 -4.30 -34.10 0.36
CA LYS A 350 -5.76 -34.00 0.38
C LYS A 350 -6.23 -32.99 1.43
N ILE A 351 -7.28 -32.25 1.13
CA ILE A 351 -7.97 -31.41 2.10
C ILE A 351 -8.84 -32.33 2.98
N LYS A 352 -8.62 -32.28 4.29
CA LYS A 352 -9.39 -33.03 5.30
C LYS A 352 -10.64 -32.27 5.72
N SER A 353 -10.50 -30.96 5.94
CA SER A 353 -11.64 -30.08 6.30
C SER A 353 -11.38 -28.65 5.89
N ILE A 354 -12.45 -27.91 5.71
CA ILE A 354 -12.47 -26.45 5.51
C ILE A 354 -13.41 -25.88 6.58
N GLN A 355 -12.95 -24.85 7.28
CA GLN A 355 -13.72 -24.14 8.31
C GLN A 355 -13.71 -22.65 8.02
N VAL A 356 -14.80 -21.97 8.33
CA VAL A 356 -15.00 -20.52 8.15
C VAL A 356 -15.26 -19.89 9.52
N LEU A 357 -14.54 -18.80 9.82
CA LEU A 357 -14.74 -18.00 11.02
C LEU A 357 -14.88 -16.51 10.66
N PRO A 358 -15.91 -15.80 11.15
CA PRO A 358 -17.06 -16.32 11.89
C PRO A 358 -17.85 -17.36 11.09
N GLU A 359 -18.58 -18.22 11.78
CA GLU A 359 -19.40 -19.22 11.13
C GLU A 359 -20.37 -18.58 10.13
N ASN A 360 -20.52 -19.18 8.95
CA ASN A 360 -21.36 -18.69 7.84
C ASN A 360 -20.91 -17.34 7.23
N ALA A 361 -19.75 -16.77 7.60
CA ALA A 361 -19.27 -15.53 6.98
C ALA A 361 -18.98 -15.69 5.48
N LEU A 362 -18.55 -16.89 5.06
CA LEU A 362 -18.33 -17.25 3.66
C LEU A 362 -19.12 -18.52 3.32
N LYS A 363 -19.71 -18.56 2.13
CA LYS A 363 -20.24 -19.77 1.52
C LYS A 363 -19.20 -20.32 0.57
N ILE A 364 -18.80 -21.59 0.78
CA ILE A 364 -17.77 -22.28 -0.01
C ILE A 364 -18.40 -23.47 -0.71
N SER A 365 -18.16 -23.62 -2.02
CA SER A 365 -18.61 -24.77 -2.81
C SER A 365 -17.50 -25.28 -3.69
N ALA A 366 -17.27 -26.61 -3.73
CA ALA A 366 -16.25 -27.19 -4.57
C ALA A 366 -16.60 -27.05 -6.05
N LEU A 367 -15.60 -26.74 -6.87
CA LEU A 367 -15.68 -26.70 -8.33
C LEU A 367 -14.79 -27.81 -8.92
N ALA A 368 -14.79 -27.94 -10.24
CA ALA A 368 -13.91 -28.87 -10.93
C ALA A 368 -12.43 -28.54 -10.71
N VAL A 369 -11.61 -29.57 -10.57
CA VAL A 369 -10.16 -29.44 -10.51
C VAL A 369 -9.63 -28.95 -11.85
N THR A 370 -8.66 -28.04 -11.85
CA THR A 370 -8.07 -27.51 -13.08
C THR A 370 -7.19 -28.55 -13.81
N LYS A 371 -6.78 -28.23 -15.01
CA LYS A 371 -5.95 -29.09 -15.85
C LYS A 371 -4.65 -29.55 -15.16
N ASN A 372 -4.00 -28.66 -14.42
CA ASN A 372 -2.75 -28.94 -13.70
C ASN A 372 -2.97 -29.28 -12.21
N GLY A 373 -4.19 -29.64 -11.83
CA GLY A 373 -4.47 -30.23 -10.53
C GLY A 373 -4.74 -29.23 -9.40
N TRP A 374 -5.01 -27.97 -9.69
CA TRP A 374 -5.47 -27.02 -8.67
C TRP A 374 -6.88 -27.39 -8.23
N LYS A 375 -7.08 -27.50 -6.94
CA LYS A 375 -8.43 -27.62 -6.34
C LYS A 375 -9.11 -26.27 -6.41
N SER A 376 -10.33 -26.23 -6.91
CA SER A 376 -11.05 -24.98 -7.13
C SER A 376 -12.33 -24.93 -6.30
N TYR A 377 -12.65 -23.76 -5.79
CA TYR A 377 -13.83 -23.48 -4.99
C TYR A 377 -14.48 -22.17 -5.43
N SER A 378 -15.81 -22.13 -5.40
CA SER A 378 -16.56 -20.88 -5.37
C SER A 378 -16.57 -20.34 -3.95
N VAL A 379 -16.41 -19.04 -3.80
CA VAL A 379 -16.41 -18.32 -2.52
C VAL A 379 -17.33 -17.12 -2.62
N LYS A 380 -18.35 -17.04 -1.76
CA LYS A 380 -19.26 -15.90 -1.68
C LYS A 380 -19.32 -15.35 -0.26
N GLY A 381 -19.21 -14.01 -0.11
CA GLY A 381 -19.35 -13.33 1.16
C GLY A 381 -20.80 -13.24 1.63
N ASN A 382 -21.08 -13.64 2.87
CA ASN A 382 -22.41 -13.56 3.47
C ASN A 382 -22.50 -12.50 4.57
N ILE A 383 -21.46 -12.40 5.43
CA ILE A 383 -21.43 -11.50 6.59
C ILE A 383 -20.35 -10.46 6.34
N TRP A 384 -20.72 -9.18 6.44
CA TRP A 384 -19.76 -8.06 6.35
C TRP A 384 -18.69 -8.16 7.43
N GLY A 385 -17.45 -7.87 7.07
CA GLY A 385 -16.35 -7.85 8.00
C GLY A 385 -15.23 -8.84 7.65
N ARG A 386 -14.36 -9.09 8.60
CA ARG A 386 -13.24 -10.02 8.45
C ARG A 386 -13.75 -11.46 8.49
N ALA A 387 -13.27 -12.29 7.56
CA ALA A 387 -13.60 -13.71 7.50
C ALA A 387 -12.33 -14.52 7.27
N ARG A 388 -12.12 -15.57 8.06
CA ARG A 388 -10.98 -16.46 7.95
C ARG A 388 -11.43 -17.82 7.47
N LEU A 389 -10.79 -18.33 6.43
CA LEU A 389 -10.92 -19.68 5.92
C LEU A 389 -9.73 -20.51 6.40
N SER A 390 -9.95 -21.55 7.18
CA SER A 390 -8.94 -22.49 7.65
C SER A 390 -9.08 -23.82 6.90
N ILE A 391 -8.00 -24.26 6.27
CA ILE A 391 -7.89 -25.51 5.50
C ILE A 391 -6.96 -26.44 6.24
N ILE A 392 -7.47 -27.60 6.66
CA ILE A 392 -6.68 -28.66 7.28
C ILE A 392 -6.42 -29.73 6.22
N TYR A 393 -5.16 -30.09 6.07
CA TYR A 393 -4.70 -31.14 5.15
C TYR A 393 -4.55 -32.50 5.86
N ASP A 394 -4.54 -33.59 5.09
CA ASP A 394 -4.42 -34.98 5.61
C ASP A 394 -3.11 -35.25 6.36
N ASN A 395 -2.08 -34.46 6.11
CA ASN A 395 -0.80 -34.51 6.83
C ASN A 395 -0.78 -33.63 8.11
N GLY A 396 -1.92 -33.06 8.50
CA GLY A 396 -2.09 -32.22 9.69
C GLY A 396 -1.68 -30.76 9.55
N LEU A 397 -1.16 -30.32 8.40
CA LEU A 397 -0.85 -28.89 8.18
C LEU A 397 -2.14 -28.06 8.05
N GLU A 398 -2.10 -26.85 8.60
CA GLU A 398 -3.15 -25.84 8.50
C GLU A 398 -2.72 -24.69 7.57
N GLN A 399 -3.64 -24.28 6.69
CA GLN A 399 -3.53 -23.06 5.90
C GLN A 399 -4.67 -22.12 6.22
N THR A 400 -4.39 -20.88 6.59
CA THR A 400 -5.41 -19.87 6.81
C THR A 400 -5.38 -18.79 5.74
N ILE A 401 -6.56 -18.44 5.20
CA ILE A 401 -6.77 -17.41 4.18
C ILE A 401 -7.71 -16.38 4.78
N ASN A 402 -7.31 -15.10 4.73
CA ASN A 402 -8.08 -14.02 5.32
C ASN A 402 -8.80 -13.21 4.24
N TYR A 403 -10.13 -13.18 4.29
CA TYR A 403 -11.00 -12.36 3.47
C TYR A 403 -11.51 -11.14 4.24
N LYS A 404 -11.85 -10.09 3.52
CA LYS A 404 -12.68 -8.98 4.00
C LYS A 404 -13.93 -8.93 3.12
N VAL A 405 -15.08 -9.25 3.71
CA VAL A 405 -16.37 -9.12 3.04
C VAL A 405 -16.85 -7.69 3.20
N ILE A 406 -17.19 -7.05 2.08
CA ILE A 406 -17.74 -5.70 2.03
C ILE A 406 -19.15 -5.74 1.41
N GLU A 407 -19.93 -4.68 1.60
CA GLU A 407 -21.20 -4.51 0.87
C GLU A 407 -20.88 -4.36 -0.64
N PRO A 408 -21.88 -4.49 -1.55
CA PRO A 408 -21.68 -4.18 -2.96
C PRO A 408 -20.97 -2.84 -3.15
N GLU A 409 -20.02 -2.76 -4.12
CA GLU A 409 -19.23 -1.55 -4.31
C GLU A 409 -20.11 -0.29 -4.44
N SER A 410 -21.24 -0.38 -5.15
CA SER A 410 -22.19 0.73 -5.29
C SER A 410 -22.78 1.21 -3.95
N GLU A 411 -23.05 0.30 -3.02
CA GLU A 411 -23.58 0.62 -1.69
C GLU A 411 -22.48 1.25 -0.82
N VAL A 412 -21.26 0.72 -0.87
CA VAL A 412 -20.09 1.31 -0.18
C VAL A 412 -19.89 2.75 -0.61
N ILE A 413 -19.91 3.03 -1.93
CA ILE A 413 -19.70 4.35 -2.49
C ILE A 413 -20.85 5.32 -2.16
N ALA A 414 -22.10 4.84 -2.18
CA ALA A 414 -23.25 5.64 -1.78
C ALA A 414 -23.20 6.03 -0.29
N SER A 415 -22.91 5.07 0.60
CA SER A 415 -22.74 5.33 2.04
C SER A 415 -21.61 6.32 2.31
N TYR A 416 -20.47 6.17 1.61
CA TYR A 416 -19.33 7.07 1.72
C TYR A 416 -19.69 8.51 1.33
N GLY A 417 -20.31 8.72 0.16
CA GLY A 417 -20.77 10.05 -0.28
C GLY A 417 -21.74 10.71 0.70
N ASN A 418 -22.71 9.92 1.19
CA ASN A 418 -23.64 10.40 2.20
C ASN A 418 -22.94 10.80 3.51
N PHE A 419 -22.00 9.99 3.99
CA PHE A 419 -21.23 10.30 5.22
C PHE A 419 -20.45 11.62 5.08
N LEU A 420 -19.75 11.81 3.97
CA LEU A 420 -18.98 13.01 3.66
C LEU A 420 -19.82 14.28 3.60
N THR A 421 -21.01 14.18 3.01
CA THR A 421 -21.89 15.33 2.78
C THR A 421 -22.93 15.55 3.89
N THR A 422 -22.89 14.72 4.94
CA THR A 422 -23.72 14.86 6.13
C THR A 422 -22.88 14.94 7.41
N LYS A 423 -22.31 13.82 7.88
CA LYS A 423 -21.53 13.77 9.12
C LYS A 423 -20.25 14.62 9.09
N GLN A 424 -19.59 14.65 7.94
CA GLN A 424 -18.38 15.46 7.74
C GLN A 424 -18.68 16.84 7.15
N TRP A 425 -19.92 17.15 6.80
CA TRP A 425 -20.27 18.45 6.23
C TRP A 425 -20.29 19.53 7.29
N PHE A 426 -19.33 20.47 7.19
CA PHE A 426 -19.14 21.59 8.10
C PHE A 426 -19.71 22.85 7.48
N ASP A 427 -20.88 23.30 7.97
CA ASP A 427 -21.61 24.47 7.51
C ASP A 427 -21.79 25.53 8.60
N GLN A 428 -21.20 25.33 9.77
CA GLN A 428 -21.23 26.30 10.86
C GLN A 428 -20.37 27.52 10.53
N PRO A 429 -20.72 28.74 11.07
CA PRO A 429 -19.92 29.92 10.89
C PRO A 429 -18.45 29.72 11.32
N ASP A 430 -17.52 30.06 10.44
CA ASP A 430 -16.07 29.98 10.70
C ASP A 430 -15.39 31.31 10.28
N PRO A 431 -15.64 32.42 10.98
CA PRO A 431 -15.22 33.75 10.54
C PRO A 431 -13.71 33.95 10.56
N ILE A 432 -12.98 33.19 11.37
CA ILE A 432 -11.53 33.31 11.54
C ILE A 432 -10.81 32.54 10.43
N PHE A 433 -11.07 31.26 10.28
CA PHE A 433 -10.37 30.38 9.33
C PHE A 433 -11.08 30.24 7.99
N LYS A 434 -12.38 30.60 7.92
CA LYS A 434 -13.20 30.66 6.70
C LYS A 434 -13.26 29.35 5.91
N ARG A 435 -13.39 28.22 6.61
CA ARG A 435 -13.43 26.86 6.05
C ARG A 435 -14.83 26.37 5.70
N SER A 436 -15.85 27.09 6.09
CA SER A 436 -17.26 26.74 5.86
C SER A 436 -17.79 27.35 4.55
N PRO A 437 -18.62 26.63 3.75
CA PRO A 437 -18.96 25.22 3.92
C PRO A 437 -17.89 24.28 3.36
N SER A 438 -17.71 23.09 3.94
CA SER A 438 -16.76 22.08 3.43
C SER A 438 -17.01 20.70 4.03
N ALA A 439 -16.51 19.64 3.39
CA ALA A 439 -16.33 18.36 4.07
C ALA A 439 -14.99 18.36 4.79
N ILE A 440 -14.99 18.21 6.12
CA ILE A 440 -13.78 18.27 6.95
C ILE A 440 -13.42 16.90 7.54
N THR A 441 -12.22 16.81 8.11
CA THR A 441 -11.74 15.63 8.83
C THR A 441 -12.71 15.24 9.96
N TYR A 442 -12.88 13.95 10.19
CA TYR A 442 -13.77 13.37 11.18
C TYR A 442 -13.02 12.41 12.11
N ASP A 443 -13.34 12.44 13.39
CA ASP A 443 -12.85 11.48 14.40
C ASP A 443 -14.00 10.55 14.77
N ASP A 444 -13.95 9.32 14.28
CA ASP A 444 -15.00 8.31 14.49
C ASP A 444 -15.03 7.78 15.92
N GLU A 445 -13.91 7.75 16.63
CA GLU A 445 -13.90 7.36 18.04
C GLU A 445 -14.62 8.38 18.92
N LYS A 446 -14.58 9.67 18.55
CA LYS A 446 -15.28 10.74 19.24
C LYS A 446 -16.62 11.11 18.62
N GLN A 447 -16.95 10.54 17.47
CA GLN A 447 -18.18 10.84 16.69
C GLN A 447 -18.33 12.35 16.41
N GLN A 448 -17.25 13.02 15.99
CA GLN A 448 -17.26 14.46 15.75
C GLN A 448 -16.33 14.92 14.63
N GLN A 449 -16.65 16.07 14.07
CA GLN A 449 -15.79 16.79 13.13
C GLN A 449 -14.54 17.32 13.85
N VAL A 450 -13.39 17.30 13.17
CA VAL A 450 -12.12 17.81 13.70
C VAL A 450 -11.94 19.26 13.22
N THR A 451 -12.53 20.20 13.94
CA THR A 451 -12.43 21.64 13.63
C THR A 451 -11.13 22.26 14.13
N GLN A 452 -10.44 21.63 15.09
CA GLN A 452 -9.15 22.05 15.62
C GLN A 452 -8.27 20.84 15.89
N ASP A 453 -6.99 20.95 15.53
CA ASP A 453 -5.96 19.97 15.83
C ASP A 453 -4.62 20.71 15.94
N ASN A 454 -3.68 20.22 16.74
CA ASN A 454 -2.33 20.76 16.81
C ASN A 454 -1.50 20.47 15.54
N ARG A 455 -1.99 19.61 14.67
CA ARG A 455 -1.48 19.41 13.32
C ARG A 455 -2.30 20.29 12.37
N ALA A 456 -1.75 21.44 11.98
CA ALA A 456 -2.48 22.45 11.22
C ALA A 456 -3.07 21.91 9.91
N TRP A 457 -2.45 20.90 9.30
CA TRP A 457 -2.96 20.25 8.08
C TRP A 457 -4.25 19.46 8.29
N ILE A 458 -4.47 18.85 9.46
CA ILE A 458 -5.69 18.06 9.72
C ILE A 458 -6.95 18.94 9.73
N ALA A 459 -6.85 20.13 10.34
CA ALA A 459 -7.96 21.07 10.41
C ALA A 459 -7.97 22.12 9.27
N GLY A 460 -7.00 22.05 8.36
CA GLY A 460 -6.66 23.15 7.45
C GLY A 460 -7.20 23.06 6.03
N LEU A 461 -7.84 21.97 5.64
CA LEU A 461 -8.49 21.74 4.34
C LEU A 461 -7.57 21.69 3.09
N SER A 462 -6.28 21.94 3.19
CA SER A 462 -5.44 22.09 2.00
C SER A 462 -4.36 21.01 1.86
N ASP A 463 -3.58 20.78 2.89
CA ASP A 463 -2.59 19.71 2.89
C ASP A 463 -3.28 18.35 3.07
N GLU A 464 -2.62 17.29 2.65
CA GLU A 464 -3.12 15.90 2.49
C GLU A 464 -4.22 15.50 3.48
N GLY A 465 -3.92 15.54 4.79
CA GLY A 465 -4.83 15.09 5.82
C GLY A 465 -6.10 15.92 5.98
N GLY A 466 -6.06 17.20 5.63
CA GLY A 466 -7.22 18.08 5.67
C GLY A 466 -7.99 18.11 4.36
N ALA A 467 -7.31 17.87 3.23
CA ALA A 467 -7.94 17.81 1.91
C ALA A 467 -8.71 16.51 1.70
N GLY A 468 -8.31 15.43 2.36
CA GLY A 468 -8.81 14.08 2.09
C GLY A 468 -10.33 13.95 2.08
N SER A 469 -11.03 14.62 2.98
CA SER A 469 -12.49 14.52 3.08
C SER A 469 -13.20 15.16 1.89
N TRP A 470 -12.89 16.41 1.55
CA TRP A 470 -13.57 17.06 0.42
C TRP A 470 -13.11 16.51 -0.93
N LEU A 471 -11.85 16.09 -1.04
CA LEU A 471 -11.36 15.42 -2.24
C LEU A 471 -12.10 14.11 -2.49
N GLY A 472 -12.27 13.28 -1.46
CA GLY A 472 -13.06 12.05 -1.55
C GLY A 472 -14.51 12.32 -1.96
N ALA A 473 -15.14 13.37 -1.40
CA ALA A 473 -16.50 13.75 -1.73
C ALA A 473 -16.66 14.18 -3.20
N ILE A 474 -15.69 14.95 -3.72
CA ILE A 474 -15.69 15.39 -5.12
C ILE A 474 -15.41 14.22 -6.06
N MET A 475 -14.40 13.39 -5.76
CA MET A 475 -14.05 12.23 -6.59
C MET A 475 -15.16 11.17 -6.64
N LYS A 476 -15.98 11.05 -5.59
CA LYS A 476 -17.17 10.18 -5.59
C LYS A 476 -18.17 10.59 -6.67
N GLN A 477 -18.28 11.87 -6.99
CA GLN A 477 -19.19 12.36 -8.03
C GLN A 477 -18.77 11.95 -9.45
N LEU A 478 -17.50 11.59 -9.65
CA LEU A 478 -17.02 11.01 -10.91
C LEU A 478 -17.60 9.60 -11.16
N ILE A 479 -17.84 8.84 -10.07
CA ILE A 479 -18.34 7.45 -10.10
C ILE A 479 -19.87 7.41 -10.14
N HIS A 480 -20.49 8.12 -9.21
CA HIS A 480 -21.93 8.12 -8.99
C HIS A 480 -22.38 9.52 -8.54
N PRO A 481 -22.65 10.42 -9.49
CA PRO A 481 -23.04 11.79 -9.16
C PRO A 481 -24.45 11.84 -8.56
N GLU A 482 -24.57 12.55 -7.42
CA GLU A 482 -25.81 12.81 -6.70
C GLU A 482 -26.05 14.32 -6.62
N LYS A 483 -27.19 14.80 -7.16
CA LYS A 483 -27.47 16.24 -7.28
C LYS A 483 -27.31 16.99 -5.96
N ALA A 484 -27.85 16.45 -4.85
CA ALA A 484 -27.78 17.11 -3.54
C ALA A 484 -26.33 17.21 -3.01
N GLU A 485 -25.51 16.21 -3.29
CA GLU A 485 -24.09 16.23 -2.94
C GLU A 485 -23.31 17.19 -3.85
N VAL A 486 -23.58 17.14 -5.16
CA VAL A 486 -22.94 18.02 -6.15
C VAL A 486 -23.22 19.50 -5.83
N ASP A 487 -24.45 19.86 -5.42
CA ASP A 487 -24.80 21.25 -5.07
C ASP A 487 -23.97 21.76 -3.89
N LYS A 488 -23.81 20.94 -2.84
CA LYS A 488 -22.94 21.26 -1.70
C LYS A 488 -21.47 21.42 -2.12
N LEU A 489 -20.97 20.49 -2.93
CA LEU A 489 -19.58 20.49 -3.38
C LEU A 489 -19.28 21.65 -4.34
N LYS A 490 -20.25 22.01 -5.19
CA LYS A 490 -20.16 23.22 -6.03
C LYS A 490 -20.03 24.46 -5.15
N GLN A 491 -20.86 24.59 -4.11
CA GLN A 491 -20.77 25.70 -3.17
C GLN A 491 -19.38 25.76 -2.49
N PHE A 492 -18.84 24.61 -2.07
CA PHE A 492 -17.47 24.52 -1.53
C PHE A 492 -16.43 24.99 -2.54
N VAL A 493 -16.47 24.48 -3.78
CA VAL A 493 -15.52 24.84 -4.84
C VAL A 493 -15.54 26.34 -5.11
N ASP A 494 -16.74 26.94 -5.24
CA ASP A 494 -16.92 28.34 -5.61
C ASP A 494 -16.57 29.32 -4.48
N THR A 495 -16.71 28.92 -3.20
CA THR A 495 -16.60 29.86 -2.06
C THR A 495 -15.42 29.61 -1.13
N VAL A 496 -14.95 28.35 -0.99
CA VAL A 496 -13.86 27.99 -0.08
C VAL A 496 -12.61 27.55 -0.85
N MET A 497 -12.76 26.61 -1.77
CA MET A 497 -11.60 26.10 -2.50
C MET A 497 -11.01 27.20 -3.39
N PHE A 498 -11.77 27.73 -4.33
CA PHE A 498 -11.33 28.78 -5.24
C PHE A 498 -11.59 30.17 -4.65
N GLY A 499 -10.54 30.79 -4.14
CA GLY A 499 -10.54 32.10 -3.50
C GLY A 499 -10.05 32.11 -2.04
N ARG A 500 -10.01 30.96 -1.36
CA ARG A 500 -9.46 30.86 0.01
C ARG A 500 -8.31 29.86 0.11
N ILE A 501 -8.51 28.62 -0.31
CA ILE A 501 -7.43 27.60 -0.42
C ILE A 501 -6.55 27.98 -1.61
N GLN A 502 -7.13 28.16 -2.78
CA GLN A 502 -6.46 28.57 -4.00
C GLN A 502 -6.68 30.06 -4.27
N LEU A 503 -5.63 30.76 -4.63
CA LEU A 503 -5.71 32.18 -4.98
C LEU A 503 -6.35 32.35 -6.36
N LYS A 504 -7.41 33.17 -6.45
CA LYS A 504 -8.14 33.41 -7.71
C LYS A 504 -7.67 34.64 -8.49
N ASP A 505 -6.80 35.46 -7.91
CA ASP A 505 -6.30 36.71 -8.51
C ASP A 505 -4.89 37.05 -8.04
N GLY A 506 -4.34 38.15 -8.54
CA GLY A 506 -2.97 38.58 -8.20
C GLY A 506 -1.85 37.87 -8.94
N PRO A 507 -0.58 38.22 -8.64
CA PRO A 507 0.59 37.71 -9.35
C PRO A 507 0.87 36.20 -9.10
N GLN A 508 0.30 35.63 -8.05
CA GLN A 508 0.40 34.23 -7.70
C GLN A 508 -0.94 33.50 -7.86
N LYS A 509 -1.79 33.96 -8.78
CA LYS A 509 -3.06 33.29 -9.11
C LYS A 509 -2.83 31.80 -9.33
N TYR A 510 -3.80 30.97 -8.91
CA TYR A 510 -3.74 29.50 -8.85
C TYR A 510 -2.76 28.92 -7.82
N GLY A 511 -2.03 29.73 -7.06
CA GLY A 511 -1.24 29.26 -5.93
C GLY A 511 -2.12 28.66 -4.84
N VAL A 512 -1.72 27.53 -4.29
CA VAL A 512 -2.46 26.78 -3.27
C VAL A 512 -1.79 26.94 -1.92
N LYS A 513 -2.55 27.44 -0.93
CA LYS A 513 -2.07 27.61 0.45
C LYS A 513 -1.84 26.25 1.12
N LYS A 514 -0.92 26.23 2.08
CA LYS A 514 -0.61 25.03 2.84
C LYS A 514 -1.73 24.66 3.82
N SER A 515 -2.41 25.64 4.42
CA SER A 515 -3.54 25.43 5.34
C SER A 515 -4.37 26.69 5.49
N LEU A 516 -5.68 26.55 5.75
CA LEU A 516 -6.53 27.63 6.23
C LEU A 516 -6.52 27.75 7.75
N PHE A 517 -6.24 26.64 8.46
CA PHE A 517 -6.09 26.65 9.91
C PHE A 517 -4.62 26.96 10.29
N TYR A 518 -4.43 27.81 11.28
CA TYR A 518 -3.12 28.21 11.79
C TYR A 518 -3.17 28.54 13.27
N TYR A 519 -2.02 28.50 13.94
CA TYR A 519 -1.90 28.89 15.36
C TYR A 519 -1.22 30.25 15.49
N ALA A 520 -1.97 31.24 15.98
CA ALA A 520 -1.49 32.62 16.17
C ALA A 520 -2.20 33.27 17.39
N PRO A 521 -1.94 32.77 18.61
CA PRO A 521 -2.69 33.16 19.81
C PRO A 521 -2.57 34.66 20.17
N ASP A 522 -1.43 35.28 19.79
CA ASP A 522 -1.19 36.70 20.08
C ASP A 522 -1.97 37.67 19.17
N SER A 523 -2.49 37.18 18.05
CA SER A 523 -3.18 37.97 17.03
C SER A 523 -4.66 37.69 16.90
N LEU A 524 -5.17 36.69 17.65
CA LEU A 524 -6.58 36.27 17.59
C LEU A 524 -7.22 36.36 19.00
N PRO A 525 -8.58 36.35 19.08
CA PRO A 525 -9.29 36.33 20.35
C PRO A 525 -8.81 35.19 21.27
N LYS A 526 -8.79 35.41 22.58
CA LYS A 526 -8.22 34.48 23.56
C LYS A 526 -8.91 33.12 23.62
N ASP A 527 -10.16 33.06 23.21
CA ASP A 527 -11.03 31.87 23.20
C ASP A 527 -11.03 31.15 21.83
N THR A 528 -10.20 31.58 20.88
CA THR A 528 -10.13 30.98 19.55
C THR A 528 -9.70 29.52 19.61
N TYR A 529 -8.79 29.18 20.49
CA TYR A 529 -8.19 27.84 20.56
C TYR A 529 -8.68 27.04 21.77
N ALA A 530 -9.00 25.78 21.54
CA ALA A 530 -9.43 24.87 22.59
C ALA A 530 -8.31 24.62 23.63
N ALA A 531 -8.61 24.83 24.90
CA ALA A 531 -7.64 24.77 26.00
C ALA A 531 -7.06 23.34 26.23
N ASN A 532 -7.76 22.31 25.79
CA ASN A 532 -7.35 20.91 25.90
C ASN A 532 -6.42 20.43 24.78
N ILE A 533 -6.09 21.27 23.79
CA ILE A 533 -5.17 20.96 22.69
C ILE A 533 -3.82 21.64 22.96
N ASN A 534 -2.75 20.85 22.95
CA ASN A 534 -1.40 21.38 23.05
C ASN A 534 -0.91 21.87 21.68
N PHE A 535 -0.98 23.16 21.42
CA PHE A 535 -0.47 23.79 20.20
C PHE A 535 1.04 24.14 20.26
N LYS A 536 1.74 23.85 21.35
CA LYS A 536 3.19 24.07 21.44
C LYS A 536 3.97 22.92 20.78
N THR A 537 3.70 22.70 19.51
CA THR A 537 4.29 21.64 18.68
C THR A 537 4.78 22.23 17.35
N TRP A 538 5.72 21.56 16.69
CA TRP A 538 6.20 21.97 15.37
C TRP A 538 5.09 21.94 14.29
N SER A 539 4.07 21.14 14.51
CA SER A 539 2.94 20.91 13.60
C SER A 539 1.85 21.98 13.68
N ALA A 540 1.85 22.81 14.75
CA ALA A 540 0.94 23.95 14.90
C ALA A 540 1.50 25.16 14.14
N TRP A 541 1.28 25.19 12.83
CA TRP A 541 1.87 26.17 11.93
C TRP A 541 1.37 27.59 12.22
N PRO A 542 2.28 28.59 12.26
CA PRO A 542 1.89 30.00 12.29
C PRO A 542 1.25 30.41 10.96
N LYS A 543 0.52 31.52 10.94
CA LYS A 543 -0.19 32.02 9.75
C LYS A 543 0.71 32.14 8.52
N LYS A 544 1.95 32.62 8.68
CA LYS A 544 2.94 32.73 7.58
C LYS A 544 3.22 31.39 6.92
N GLU A 545 3.33 30.32 7.71
CA GLU A 545 3.57 28.96 7.18
C GLU A 545 2.29 28.37 6.57
N ALA A 546 1.14 28.61 7.17
CA ALA A 546 -0.15 28.18 6.62
C ALA A 546 -0.48 28.84 5.28
N ASP A 547 -0.15 30.14 5.10
CA ASP A 547 -0.31 30.88 3.85
C ASP A 547 0.76 30.54 2.78
N ASN A 548 1.76 29.71 3.09
CA ASN A 548 2.83 29.33 2.16
C ASN A 548 2.26 28.58 0.96
N LEU A 549 2.70 28.94 -0.26
CA LEU A 549 2.25 28.34 -1.52
C LEU A 549 3.24 27.30 -2.09
N GLY A 550 4.36 27.05 -1.41
CA GLY A 550 5.46 26.23 -1.91
C GLY A 550 5.30 24.72 -1.70
N ARG A 551 4.14 24.23 -1.18
CA ARG A 551 3.89 22.79 -1.03
C ARG A 551 3.14 22.26 -2.24
N SER A 552 3.88 21.66 -3.18
CA SER A 552 3.33 21.18 -4.45
C SER A 552 2.30 20.06 -4.30
N TYR A 553 2.39 19.25 -3.25
CA TYR A 553 1.45 18.14 -2.98
C TYR A 553 -0.01 18.57 -2.81
N ASN A 554 -0.27 19.86 -2.54
CA ASN A 554 -1.63 20.38 -2.39
C ASN A 554 -2.30 20.73 -3.73
N TYR A 555 -1.52 20.91 -4.80
CA TYR A 555 -2.03 21.34 -6.10
C TYR A 555 -2.82 20.26 -6.85
N PRO A 556 -2.42 18.97 -6.82
CA PRO A 556 -3.20 17.90 -7.45
C PRO A 556 -4.63 17.80 -6.91
N HIS A 557 -4.84 17.96 -5.59
CA HIS A 557 -6.17 17.94 -4.97
C HIS A 557 -7.11 18.99 -5.60
N VAL A 558 -6.60 20.22 -5.71
CA VAL A 558 -7.37 21.35 -6.28
C VAL A 558 -7.60 21.17 -7.79
N ALA A 559 -6.57 20.70 -8.51
CA ALA A 559 -6.69 20.38 -9.94
C ALA A 559 -7.73 19.28 -10.17
N ALA A 560 -7.77 18.25 -9.31
CA ALA A 560 -8.76 17.18 -9.37
C ALA A 560 -10.19 17.72 -9.15
N ALA A 561 -10.36 18.63 -8.20
CA ALA A 561 -11.67 19.24 -7.96
C ALA A 561 -12.19 20.02 -9.17
N HIS A 562 -11.37 20.89 -9.76
CA HIS A 562 -11.73 21.60 -10.99
C HIS A 562 -12.01 20.62 -12.14
N TRP A 563 -11.19 19.57 -12.30
CA TRP A 563 -11.38 18.58 -13.36
C TRP A 563 -12.68 17.78 -13.19
N VAL A 564 -13.08 17.41 -11.96
CA VAL A 564 -14.36 16.75 -11.73
C VAL A 564 -15.52 17.68 -12.05
N MET A 565 -15.45 18.96 -11.66
CA MET A 565 -16.47 19.96 -12.04
C MET A 565 -16.58 20.08 -13.57
N TYR A 566 -15.44 20.09 -14.30
CA TYR A 566 -15.45 20.01 -15.76
C TYR A 566 -16.18 18.75 -16.25
N ARG A 567 -15.84 17.58 -15.72
CA ARG A 567 -16.46 16.30 -16.14
C ARG A 567 -17.96 16.29 -15.92
N LEU A 568 -18.43 16.81 -14.80
CA LEU A 568 -19.86 16.93 -14.48
C LEU A 568 -20.56 17.94 -15.40
N ALA A 569 -20.02 19.15 -15.57
CA ALA A 569 -20.61 20.19 -16.42
C ALA A 569 -20.68 19.74 -17.90
N ARG A 570 -19.69 18.96 -18.36
CA ARG A 570 -19.54 18.57 -19.76
C ARG A 570 -20.38 17.36 -20.16
N ASN A 571 -20.56 16.41 -19.25
CA ASN A 571 -21.12 15.10 -19.55
C ASN A 571 -22.49 14.83 -18.90
N TYR A 572 -22.90 15.65 -17.90
CA TYR A 572 -24.16 15.44 -17.16
C TYR A 572 -25.03 16.68 -17.25
N LYS A 573 -26.26 16.51 -17.72
CA LYS A 573 -27.20 17.60 -17.88
C LYS A 573 -27.72 18.12 -16.55
N GLY A 574 -27.53 19.40 -16.27
CA GLY A 574 -28.16 20.10 -15.12
C GLY A 574 -27.55 19.78 -13.74
N LEU A 575 -26.43 19.03 -13.65
CA LEU A 575 -25.72 18.82 -12.39
C LEU A 575 -24.84 20.02 -12.03
N VAL A 576 -24.10 20.55 -13.00
CA VAL A 576 -23.28 21.74 -12.91
C VAL A 576 -23.68 22.63 -14.10
N ASP A 577 -23.40 23.94 -14.03
CA ASP A 577 -23.67 24.84 -15.15
C ASP A 577 -22.89 24.37 -16.39
N GLU A 578 -23.62 23.97 -17.42
CA GLU A 578 -23.05 23.45 -18.66
C GLU A 578 -22.15 24.45 -19.40
N GLN A 579 -22.36 25.75 -19.21
CA GLN A 579 -21.53 26.80 -19.81
C GLN A 579 -20.16 26.95 -19.11
N SER A 580 -20.01 26.41 -17.90
CA SER A 580 -18.79 26.55 -17.08
C SER A 580 -17.71 25.50 -17.38
N TRP A 581 -17.99 24.44 -18.14
CA TRP A 581 -17.05 23.32 -18.35
C TRP A 581 -15.66 23.76 -18.82
N LYS A 582 -15.61 24.69 -19.77
CA LYS A 582 -14.34 25.16 -20.35
C LYS A 582 -13.48 25.86 -19.28
N GLN A 583 -14.10 26.72 -18.44
CA GLN A 583 -13.38 27.42 -17.39
C GLN A 583 -12.82 26.44 -16.34
N HIS A 584 -13.61 25.47 -15.91
CA HIS A 584 -13.14 24.45 -14.96
C HIS A 584 -11.95 23.64 -15.51
N LEU A 585 -11.97 23.26 -16.80
CA LEU A 585 -10.85 22.55 -17.41
C LEU A 585 -9.59 23.43 -17.52
N ILE A 586 -9.75 24.71 -17.83
CA ILE A 586 -8.65 25.69 -17.83
C ILE A 586 -8.11 25.87 -16.41
N ASP A 587 -8.97 26.06 -15.40
CA ASP A 587 -8.53 26.24 -14.01
C ASP A 587 -7.77 25.01 -13.48
N ALA A 588 -8.18 23.80 -13.88
CA ALA A 588 -7.45 22.57 -13.58
C ALA A 588 -6.03 22.56 -14.20
N ALA A 589 -5.91 22.95 -15.46
CA ALA A 589 -4.64 23.04 -16.17
C ALA A 589 -3.71 24.11 -15.59
N GLU A 590 -4.25 25.31 -15.34
CA GLU A 590 -3.50 26.43 -14.75
C GLU A 590 -3.02 26.11 -13.33
N THR A 591 -3.78 25.31 -12.57
CA THR A 591 -3.35 24.81 -11.25
C THR A 591 -2.08 23.94 -11.38
N GLY A 592 -2.01 23.06 -12.38
CA GLY A 592 -0.82 22.24 -12.65
C GLY A 592 0.39 23.08 -13.08
N MET A 593 0.17 24.12 -13.87
CA MET A 593 1.24 25.05 -14.27
C MET A 593 1.71 25.91 -13.09
N ALA A 594 0.77 26.37 -12.24
CA ALA A 594 1.10 27.11 -11.02
C ALA A 594 1.93 26.26 -10.05
N MET A 595 1.65 24.97 -9.92
CA MET A 595 2.45 24.05 -9.11
C MET A 595 3.93 24.10 -9.49
N VAL A 596 4.23 23.98 -10.77
CA VAL A 596 5.63 23.96 -11.25
C VAL A 596 6.29 25.32 -11.04
N ASN A 597 5.57 26.42 -11.24
CA ASN A 597 6.13 27.77 -11.19
C ASN A 597 6.23 28.33 -9.77
N ILE A 598 5.28 28.03 -8.89
CA ILE A 598 5.18 28.61 -7.53
C ILE A 598 5.80 27.67 -6.48
N ALA A 599 5.72 26.35 -6.67
CA ALA A 599 6.21 25.33 -5.74
C ALA A 599 7.30 24.41 -6.33
N PRO A 600 8.35 24.95 -6.99
CA PRO A 600 9.28 24.15 -7.79
C PRO A 600 10.12 23.16 -6.97
N TYR A 601 10.35 23.44 -5.68
CA TYR A 601 11.17 22.57 -4.83
C TYR A 601 10.55 21.15 -4.69
N TYR A 602 9.30 21.06 -4.32
CA TYR A 602 8.63 19.76 -4.18
C TYR A 602 8.07 19.25 -5.52
N ALA A 603 7.81 20.12 -6.49
CA ALA A 603 7.34 19.74 -7.82
C ALA A 603 8.36 18.90 -8.63
N GLN A 604 9.63 18.84 -8.18
CA GLN A 604 10.62 17.93 -8.77
C GLN A 604 10.33 16.44 -8.48
N PHE A 605 9.60 16.14 -7.41
CA PHE A 605 9.18 14.77 -7.07
C PHE A 605 7.87 14.41 -7.76
N GLY A 606 7.58 13.11 -7.87
CA GLY A 606 6.23 12.65 -8.20
C GLY A 606 5.24 13.15 -7.15
N GLN A 607 4.08 13.61 -7.60
CA GLN A 607 3.04 14.10 -6.72
C GLN A 607 2.02 13.00 -6.43
N MET A 608 1.54 12.95 -5.21
CA MET A 608 0.35 12.17 -4.86
C MET A 608 -0.83 12.66 -5.71
N GLU A 609 -1.54 11.74 -6.38
CA GLU A 609 -2.60 12.05 -7.37
C GLU A 609 -2.10 12.76 -8.64
N GLY A 610 -0.78 12.82 -8.85
CA GLY A 610 -0.20 13.55 -9.98
C GLY A 610 -0.64 13.03 -11.36
N THR A 611 -1.19 11.82 -11.44
CA THR A 611 -1.88 11.29 -12.64
C THR A 611 -3.00 12.23 -13.12
N ILE A 612 -3.56 13.08 -12.25
CA ILE A 612 -4.59 14.05 -12.63
C ILE A 612 -4.13 14.96 -13.79
N PHE A 613 -2.87 15.36 -13.81
CA PHE A 613 -2.37 16.23 -14.88
C PHE A 613 -2.35 15.55 -16.25
N TYR A 614 -2.16 14.23 -16.28
CA TYR A 614 -2.32 13.45 -17.50
C TYR A 614 -3.78 13.35 -17.95
N LEU A 615 -4.72 13.19 -17.03
CA LEU A 615 -6.15 13.19 -17.33
C LEU A 615 -6.62 14.55 -17.85
N ILE A 616 -6.17 15.65 -17.23
CA ILE A 616 -6.44 17.01 -17.69
C ILE A 616 -5.88 17.21 -19.10
N LEU A 617 -4.62 16.84 -19.35
CA LEU A 617 -4.01 16.97 -20.68
C LEU A 617 -4.79 16.21 -21.75
N THR A 618 -5.25 15.01 -21.40
CA THR A 618 -6.06 14.17 -22.31
C THR A 618 -7.37 14.87 -22.66
N ASP A 619 -8.05 15.44 -21.69
CA ASP A 619 -9.30 16.15 -21.92
C ASP A 619 -9.11 17.49 -22.61
N LEU A 620 -8.05 18.25 -22.36
CA LEU A 620 -7.69 19.44 -23.14
C LEU A 620 -7.54 19.13 -24.64
N LYS A 621 -6.85 18.02 -24.95
CA LYS A 621 -6.68 17.55 -26.34
C LYS A 621 -8.01 17.12 -26.97
N ASN A 622 -8.84 16.40 -26.20
CA ASN A 622 -10.17 15.98 -26.66
C ASN A 622 -11.10 17.17 -26.95
N GLU A 623 -11.04 18.22 -26.13
CA GLU A 623 -11.86 19.44 -26.29
C GLU A 623 -11.27 20.44 -27.29
N GLY A 624 -10.08 20.17 -27.86
CA GLY A 624 -9.41 21.04 -28.82
C GLY A 624 -8.81 22.33 -28.21
N LEU A 625 -8.57 22.33 -26.91
CA LEU A 625 -7.88 23.42 -26.19
C LEU A 625 -6.37 23.26 -26.36
N THR A 626 -5.90 23.50 -27.58
CA THR A 626 -4.53 23.17 -28.01
C THR A 626 -3.47 23.97 -27.29
N ASP A 627 -3.70 25.27 -27.05
CA ASP A 627 -2.70 26.14 -26.43
C ASP A 627 -2.46 25.76 -24.96
N GLU A 628 -3.52 25.49 -24.20
CA GLU A 628 -3.46 25.02 -22.83
C GLU A 628 -2.83 23.63 -22.76
N ALA A 629 -3.19 22.75 -23.69
CA ALA A 629 -2.62 21.39 -23.76
C ALA A 629 -1.11 21.44 -23.99
N VAL A 630 -0.63 22.25 -24.95
CA VAL A 630 0.80 22.39 -25.26
C VAL A 630 1.57 22.99 -24.06
N ARG A 631 1.01 23.98 -23.39
CA ARG A 631 1.63 24.58 -22.20
C ARG A 631 1.79 23.57 -21.07
N LEU A 632 0.71 22.88 -20.70
CA LEU A 632 0.75 21.83 -19.65
C LEU A 632 1.70 20.70 -20.02
N GLU A 633 1.63 20.18 -21.25
CA GLU A 633 2.51 19.08 -21.74
C GLU A 633 3.98 19.46 -21.65
N ASN A 634 4.33 20.71 -21.99
CA ASN A 634 5.71 21.20 -21.93
C ASN A 634 6.24 21.24 -20.47
N GLU A 635 5.43 21.69 -19.52
CA GLU A 635 5.83 21.70 -18.11
C GLU A 635 5.99 20.26 -17.57
N MET A 636 5.08 19.36 -17.88
CA MET A 636 5.19 17.96 -17.48
C MET A 636 6.38 17.26 -18.15
N LYS A 637 6.73 17.63 -19.39
CA LYS A 637 7.92 17.12 -20.08
C LYS A 637 9.23 17.54 -19.40
N LYS A 638 9.29 18.75 -18.86
CA LYS A 638 10.45 19.19 -18.07
C LYS A 638 10.66 18.31 -16.84
N ARG A 639 9.59 18.02 -16.12
CA ARG A 639 9.60 17.10 -14.94
C ARG A 639 10.01 15.68 -15.36
N ALA A 640 9.42 15.14 -16.41
CA ALA A 640 9.76 13.81 -16.92
C ALA A 640 11.22 13.71 -17.40
N ASN A 641 11.78 14.78 -18.01
CA ASN A 641 13.19 14.84 -18.38
C ASN A 641 14.12 14.83 -17.15
N HIS A 642 13.71 15.48 -16.06
CA HIS A 642 14.42 15.39 -14.79
C HIS A 642 14.42 13.95 -14.28
N TRP A 643 13.28 13.28 -14.20
CA TRP A 643 13.18 11.88 -13.76
C TRP A 643 13.97 10.92 -14.65
N ARG A 644 13.99 11.17 -15.97
CA ARG A 644 14.81 10.40 -16.92
C ARG A 644 16.30 10.43 -16.57
N SER A 645 16.79 11.52 -16.00
CA SER A 645 18.21 11.67 -15.62
C SER A 645 18.58 10.92 -14.34
N LEU A 646 17.61 10.49 -13.53
CA LEU A 646 17.82 9.79 -12.26
C LEU A 646 17.88 8.27 -12.47
N GLN A 647 18.64 7.59 -11.63
CA GLN A 647 18.65 6.12 -11.61
C GLN A 647 17.31 5.58 -11.12
N TYR A 648 16.82 6.13 -10.02
CA TYR A 648 15.50 5.85 -9.44
C TYR A 648 14.72 7.16 -9.43
N PRO A 649 13.72 7.32 -10.33
CA PRO A 649 13.03 8.59 -10.56
C PRO A 649 11.91 8.90 -9.58
N PHE A 650 11.74 8.13 -8.55
CA PHE A 650 10.69 8.21 -7.55
C PHE A 650 11.26 8.51 -6.16
N GLY A 651 10.38 8.61 -5.18
CA GLY A 651 10.68 9.08 -3.85
C GLY A 651 10.18 10.51 -3.70
N SER A 652 9.83 10.88 -2.49
CA SER A 652 9.37 12.22 -2.14
C SER A 652 10.27 12.80 -1.05
N GLU A 653 9.71 13.07 0.11
CA GLU A 653 10.47 13.45 1.30
C GLU A 653 11.24 12.24 1.90
N MET A 654 10.91 11.02 1.45
CA MET A 654 11.49 9.75 1.92
C MET A 654 11.93 8.86 0.77
N PRO A 655 12.99 8.07 0.97
CA PRO A 655 13.59 7.26 -0.08
C PRO A 655 12.69 6.14 -0.65
N TRP A 656 11.59 5.81 0.02
CA TRP A 656 10.75 4.66 -0.37
C TRP A 656 9.25 4.97 -0.34
N ASP A 657 8.85 6.20 -0.02
CA ASP A 657 7.44 6.56 0.10
C ASP A 657 6.63 6.07 -1.11
N SER A 658 5.49 5.45 -0.85
CA SER A 658 4.60 4.92 -1.90
C SER A 658 3.73 6.00 -2.57
N THR A 659 4.11 7.26 -2.43
CA THR A 659 3.43 8.41 -3.03
C THR A 659 4.18 8.93 -4.26
N GLY A 660 3.45 9.33 -5.29
CA GLY A 660 3.98 9.98 -6.48
C GLY A 660 4.58 9.05 -7.54
N GLN A 661 4.80 7.76 -7.25
CA GLN A 661 5.28 6.81 -8.25
C GLN A 661 4.31 6.66 -9.42
N GLU A 662 3.01 6.76 -9.15
CA GLU A 662 1.99 6.67 -10.19
C GLU A 662 2.17 7.78 -11.25
N GLU A 663 2.45 9.01 -10.83
CA GLU A 663 2.72 10.13 -11.72
C GLU A 663 4.00 9.91 -12.53
N VAL A 664 5.06 9.47 -11.86
CA VAL A 664 6.36 9.20 -12.52
C VAL A 664 6.21 8.12 -13.58
N TYR A 665 5.50 7.03 -13.30
CA TYR A 665 5.23 5.99 -14.28
C TYR A 665 4.44 6.52 -15.48
N VAL A 666 3.34 7.25 -15.22
CA VAL A 666 2.44 7.74 -16.26
C VAL A 666 3.18 8.66 -17.24
N TRP A 667 3.90 9.66 -16.73
CA TRP A 667 4.64 10.59 -17.60
C TRP A 667 5.86 9.96 -18.26
N SER A 668 6.58 9.06 -17.57
CA SER A 668 7.68 8.30 -18.19
C SER A 668 7.16 7.45 -19.35
N SER A 669 6.05 6.75 -19.15
CA SER A 669 5.40 5.96 -20.21
C SER A 669 4.88 6.84 -21.36
N TYR A 670 4.25 7.98 -21.05
CA TYR A 670 3.70 8.90 -22.03
C TYR A 670 4.78 9.50 -22.95
N PHE A 671 5.93 9.90 -22.40
CA PHE A 671 7.04 10.44 -23.19
C PHE A 671 7.99 9.38 -23.76
N GLY A 672 7.65 8.09 -23.64
CA GLY A 672 8.44 6.98 -24.19
C GLY A 672 9.72 6.65 -23.42
N TYR A 673 9.84 7.07 -22.15
CA TYR A 673 10.94 6.72 -21.27
C TYR A 673 10.68 5.39 -20.56
N GLN A 674 10.56 4.33 -21.38
CA GLN A 674 10.09 3.03 -20.92
C GLN A 674 11.00 2.40 -19.85
N ASP A 675 12.32 2.65 -19.91
CA ASP A 675 13.28 2.23 -18.88
C ASP A 675 12.92 2.77 -17.49
N LYS A 676 12.48 4.05 -17.42
CA LYS A 676 12.08 4.69 -16.16
C LYS A 676 10.69 4.26 -15.68
N ALA A 677 9.78 4.04 -16.63
CA ALA A 677 8.48 3.45 -16.31
C ALA A 677 8.66 2.05 -15.71
N ASN A 678 9.54 1.21 -16.27
CA ASN A 678 9.82 -0.14 -15.77
C ASN A 678 10.47 -0.10 -14.37
N VAL A 679 11.49 0.74 -14.17
CA VAL A 679 12.14 0.91 -12.84
C VAL A 679 11.12 1.33 -11.78
N THR A 680 10.20 2.22 -12.14
CA THR A 680 9.13 2.67 -11.23
C THR A 680 8.14 1.55 -10.93
N LEU A 681 7.71 0.82 -11.95
CA LEU A 681 6.79 -0.32 -11.80
C LEU A 681 7.39 -1.43 -10.94
N ASP A 682 8.67 -1.78 -11.17
CA ASP A 682 9.38 -2.79 -10.38
C ASP A 682 9.42 -2.41 -8.88
N ALA A 683 9.68 -1.14 -8.56
CA ALA A 683 9.67 -0.65 -7.19
C ALA A 683 8.25 -0.71 -6.58
N ILE A 684 7.21 -0.35 -7.33
CA ILE A 684 5.81 -0.47 -6.91
C ILE A 684 5.48 -1.93 -6.56
N LEU A 685 5.83 -2.88 -7.42
CA LEU A 685 5.58 -4.31 -7.20
C LEU A 685 6.34 -4.86 -5.98
N ALA A 686 7.47 -4.26 -5.61
CA ALA A 686 8.23 -4.65 -4.42
C ALA A 686 7.49 -4.40 -3.11
N TYR A 687 6.64 -3.36 -3.03
CA TYR A 687 5.89 -3.03 -1.82
C TYR A 687 4.37 -3.30 -1.93
N MET A 688 3.91 -3.88 -3.03
CA MET A 688 2.53 -4.35 -3.20
C MET A 688 2.50 -5.88 -3.27
N PRO A 689 2.58 -6.60 -2.13
CA PRO A 689 2.66 -8.05 -2.13
C PRO A 689 1.35 -8.69 -2.61
N VAL A 690 1.45 -9.88 -3.20
CA VAL A 690 0.29 -10.71 -3.57
C VAL A 690 0.29 -11.94 -2.68
N VAL A 691 -0.47 -11.88 -1.58
CA VAL A 691 -0.56 -12.95 -0.57
C VAL A 691 -2.02 -13.25 -0.25
N PRO A 692 -2.36 -14.46 0.24
CA PRO A 692 -3.73 -14.85 0.55
C PRO A 692 -4.30 -14.17 1.81
N HIS A 693 -4.32 -12.85 1.81
CA HIS A 693 -4.71 -12.03 2.96
C HIS A 693 -5.18 -10.65 2.53
N TRP A 694 -6.43 -10.28 2.80
CA TRP A 694 -7.04 -9.04 2.33
C TRP A 694 -6.24 -7.77 2.67
N ALA A 695 -5.63 -7.71 3.86
CA ALA A 695 -4.92 -6.51 4.30
C ALA A 695 -3.55 -6.31 3.61
N TYR A 696 -3.00 -7.35 3.00
CA TYR A 696 -1.68 -7.30 2.37
C TYR A 696 -1.73 -7.47 0.84
N ASN A 697 -2.79 -8.07 0.29
CA ASN A 697 -2.89 -8.37 -1.13
C ASN A 697 -3.03 -7.11 -1.98
N GLY A 698 -1.97 -6.72 -2.68
CA GLY A 698 -1.93 -5.51 -3.49
C GLY A 698 -1.96 -4.20 -2.68
N ASN A 699 -1.87 -4.27 -1.37
CA ASN A 699 -1.90 -3.10 -0.51
C ASN A 699 -0.49 -2.57 -0.23
N ALA A 700 -0.32 -1.28 -0.42
CA ALA A 700 0.87 -0.55 0.00
C ALA A 700 0.84 -0.30 1.51
N ARG A 701 2.01 -0.09 2.10
CA ARG A 701 2.17 0.20 3.51
C ARG A 701 2.84 1.55 3.74
N ARG A 702 2.65 2.10 4.93
CA ARG A 702 3.30 3.31 5.41
C ARG A 702 3.73 3.12 6.87
N TYR A 703 4.80 3.78 7.26
CA TYR A 703 5.37 3.66 8.60
C TYR A 703 5.08 4.87 9.51
N TRP A 704 4.22 5.78 9.06
CA TRP A 704 3.94 7.01 9.79
C TRP A 704 2.62 6.94 10.51
N ASP A 705 2.66 6.85 11.81
CA ASP A 705 1.47 7.03 12.59
C ASP A 705 1.34 8.44 13.17
N PHE A 706 2.44 9.19 13.35
CA PHE A 706 2.39 10.52 13.94
C PHE A 706 1.58 11.54 13.14
N LEU A 707 1.28 11.25 11.88
CA LEU A 707 0.40 12.08 11.04
C LEU A 707 -1.06 11.95 11.46
N TYR A 708 -1.51 10.75 11.79
CA TYR A 708 -2.91 10.43 12.04
C TYR A 708 -3.11 9.89 13.44
N GLY A 709 -2.23 8.98 13.81
CA GLY A 709 -2.36 8.22 15.02
C GLY A 709 -2.07 9.00 16.26
N GLY A 710 -1.48 10.13 16.38
CA GLY A 710 -1.13 10.80 17.63
C GLY A 710 -1.48 10.09 18.95
N LYS A 711 -2.23 9.02 18.84
CA LYS A 711 -2.68 8.09 19.88
C LYS A 711 -1.65 7.01 20.22
N LEU A 712 -0.79 6.69 19.25
CA LEU A 712 0.29 5.72 19.42
C LEU A 712 1.60 6.48 19.54
N SER A 713 2.34 6.20 20.59
CA SER A 713 3.62 6.88 20.86
C SER A 713 4.79 6.31 20.07
N ARG A 714 4.53 5.59 18.99
CA ARG A 714 5.53 4.90 18.16
C ARG A 714 5.18 5.00 16.68
N ILE A 715 6.17 4.84 15.83
CA ILE A 715 5.97 4.59 14.41
C ILE A 715 5.38 3.19 14.27
N GLU A 716 4.28 3.08 13.53
CA GLU A 716 3.56 1.83 13.34
C GLU A 716 3.44 1.52 11.86
N ARG A 717 3.50 0.22 11.54
CA ARG A 717 3.19 -0.24 10.20
C ARG A 717 1.69 -0.11 9.96
N MET A 718 1.35 0.67 8.95
CA MET A 718 -0.01 0.86 8.49
C MET A 718 -0.18 0.32 7.08
N ILE A 719 -1.30 -0.34 6.82
CA ILE A 719 -1.74 -0.64 5.46
C ILE A 719 -2.50 0.59 4.97
N HIS A 720 -1.88 1.29 4.04
CA HIS A 720 -2.30 2.63 3.67
C HIS A 720 -3.15 2.64 2.40
N HIS A 721 -4.34 3.20 2.49
CA HIS A 721 -5.33 3.13 1.42
C HIS A 721 -4.90 3.92 0.18
N TYR A 722 -4.35 5.14 0.34
CA TYR A 722 -3.99 5.94 -0.82
C TYR A 722 -2.84 5.30 -1.63
N GLY A 723 -1.81 4.82 -0.97
CA GLY A 723 -0.70 4.15 -1.64
C GLY A 723 -1.16 2.92 -2.42
N SER A 724 -2.17 2.20 -1.93
CA SER A 724 -2.73 1.03 -2.60
C SER A 724 -3.42 1.38 -3.91
N ALA A 725 -4.39 2.29 -3.90
CA ALA A 725 -5.16 2.63 -5.09
C ALA A 725 -4.39 3.50 -6.08
N LEU A 726 -3.56 4.44 -5.62
CA LEU A 726 -2.72 5.26 -6.51
C LEU A 726 -1.74 4.39 -7.29
N ASN A 727 -1.05 3.47 -6.61
CA ASN A 727 -0.11 2.58 -7.28
C ASN A 727 -0.79 1.45 -8.08
N ALA A 728 -2.07 1.19 -7.86
CA ALA A 728 -2.87 0.35 -8.75
C ALA A 728 -3.06 0.97 -10.15
N ILE A 729 -2.98 2.30 -10.28
CA ILE A 729 -3.10 2.99 -11.58
C ILE A 729 -2.02 2.49 -12.56
N PRO A 730 -0.71 2.65 -12.31
CA PRO A 730 0.33 2.17 -13.22
C PRO A 730 0.31 0.66 -13.42
N VAL A 731 0.03 -0.12 -12.37
CA VAL A 731 -0.02 -1.58 -12.46
C VAL A 731 -1.11 -2.06 -13.41
N LEU A 732 -2.32 -1.50 -13.33
CA LEU A 732 -3.42 -1.84 -14.24
C LEU A 732 -3.24 -1.20 -15.62
N MET A 733 -2.60 -0.03 -15.74
CA MET A 733 -2.21 0.54 -17.03
C MET A 733 -1.21 -0.38 -17.77
N ASP A 734 -0.24 -0.92 -17.03
CA ASP A 734 0.73 -1.85 -17.64
C ASP A 734 0.09 -3.20 -17.98
N TYR A 735 -0.81 -3.72 -17.12
CA TYR A 735 -1.61 -4.91 -17.48
C TYR A 735 -2.37 -4.73 -18.79
N ARG A 736 -3.00 -3.58 -19.02
CA ARG A 736 -3.73 -3.32 -20.28
C ARG A 736 -2.82 -3.31 -21.51
N LYS A 737 -1.52 -3.09 -21.34
CA LYS A 737 -0.51 -3.24 -22.41
C LYS A 737 0.01 -4.69 -22.53
N HIS A 738 0.00 -5.43 -21.42
CA HIS A 738 0.53 -6.80 -21.29
C HIS A 738 -0.55 -7.74 -20.69
N PRO A 739 -1.64 -8.04 -21.45
CA PRO A 739 -2.82 -8.74 -20.94
C PRO A 739 -2.57 -10.19 -20.50
N ASP A 740 -1.42 -10.76 -20.84
CA ASP A 740 -1.01 -12.09 -20.42
C ASP A 740 -0.36 -12.10 -19.01
N ASP A 741 -0.02 -10.94 -18.47
CA ASP A 741 0.58 -10.83 -17.13
C ASP A 741 -0.48 -10.81 -16.03
N PHE A 742 -0.94 -11.99 -15.66
CA PHE A 742 -1.98 -12.18 -14.64
C PHE A 742 -1.56 -11.68 -13.25
N TYR A 743 -0.25 -11.64 -12.95
CA TYR A 743 0.25 -11.10 -11.69
C TYR A 743 -0.05 -9.60 -11.56
N LEU A 744 0.13 -8.82 -12.63
CA LEU A 744 -0.20 -7.38 -12.65
C LEU A 744 -1.70 -7.14 -12.36
N LEU A 745 -2.58 -7.91 -13.00
CA LEU A 745 -4.03 -7.76 -12.77
C LEU A 745 -4.38 -8.04 -11.31
N ARG A 746 -3.87 -9.13 -10.74
CA ARG A 746 -4.15 -9.48 -9.33
C ARG A 746 -3.60 -8.44 -8.36
N THR A 747 -2.40 -7.94 -8.61
CA THR A 747 -1.77 -6.89 -7.78
C THR A 747 -2.57 -5.59 -7.85
N GLY A 748 -2.80 -5.09 -9.05
CA GLY A 748 -3.50 -3.82 -9.26
C GLY A 748 -4.94 -3.86 -8.77
N TYR A 749 -5.67 -4.94 -9.05
CA TYR A 749 -7.06 -5.07 -8.59
C TYR A 749 -7.15 -5.26 -7.06
N GLY A 750 -6.17 -5.95 -6.47
CA GLY A 750 -6.04 -6.05 -5.00
C GLY A 750 -5.85 -4.67 -4.35
N GLY A 751 -4.97 -3.84 -4.91
CA GLY A 751 -4.77 -2.46 -4.46
C GLY A 751 -5.99 -1.57 -4.65
N LEU A 752 -6.70 -1.74 -5.76
CA LEU A 752 -7.94 -1.02 -6.06
C LEU A 752 -9.01 -1.30 -5.00
N LEU A 753 -9.36 -2.56 -4.76
CA LEU A 753 -10.36 -2.94 -3.75
C LEU A 753 -9.86 -2.72 -2.32
N GLY A 754 -8.55 -2.82 -2.10
CA GLY A 754 -7.91 -2.52 -0.82
C GLY A 754 -8.25 -1.12 -0.33
N SER A 755 -8.31 -0.13 -1.22
CA SER A 755 -8.61 1.25 -0.88
C SER A 755 -10.01 1.47 -0.29
N ILE A 756 -11.00 0.67 -0.67
CA ILE A 756 -12.38 0.77 -0.16
C ILE A 756 -12.70 -0.29 0.90
N SER A 757 -11.78 -1.19 1.19
CA SER A 757 -12.02 -2.37 2.05
C SER A 757 -12.38 -2.04 3.50
N ASN A 758 -11.98 -0.87 3.99
CA ASN A 758 -12.18 -0.45 5.37
C ASN A 758 -13.19 0.68 5.54
N ILE A 759 -13.88 1.10 4.47
CA ILE A 759 -15.05 1.96 4.61
C ILE A 759 -16.09 1.20 5.42
N THR A 760 -16.60 1.82 6.50
CA THR A 760 -17.61 1.20 7.35
C THR A 760 -18.96 1.16 6.63
N LYS A 761 -19.92 0.43 7.16
CA LYS A 761 -21.29 0.38 6.60
C LYS A 761 -21.95 1.76 6.58
N GLU A 762 -21.63 2.59 7.56
CA GLU A 762 -22.11 3.96 7.70
C GLU A 762 -21.44 4.93 6.73
N GLY A 763 -20.33 4.53 6.11
CA GLY A 763 -19.58 5.32 5.15
C GLY A 763 -18.35 6.06 5.71
N PHE A 764 -17.97 5.82 6.98
CA PHE A 764 -16.72 6.34 7.51
C PHE A 764 -15.53 5.68 6.81
N ALA A 765 -14.58 6.49 6.32
CA ALA A 765 -13.40 6.04 5.62
C ALA A 765 -12.13 6.39 6.43
N PRO A 766 -11.50 5.41 7.09
CA PRO A 766 -10.31 5.63 7.92
C PRO A 766 -9.08 5.91 7.06
N ALA A 767 -8.13 6.68 7.58
CA ALA A 767 -6.85 6.96 6.94
C ALA A 767 -6.06 5.69 6.61
N ALA A 768 -6.05 4.72 7.53
CA ALA A 768 -5.31 3.48 7.38
C ALA A 768 -5.88 2.35 8.25
N PHE A 769 -5.38 1.13 8.02
CA PHE A 769 -5.53 0.01 8.93
C PHE A 769 -4.21 -0.23 9.67
N HIS A 770 -4.24 -0.19 11.00
CA HIS A 770 -3.08 -0.45 11.85
C HIS A 770 -2.82 -1.96 11.95
N ALA A 771 -1.63 -2.40 11.52
CA ALA A 771 -1.34 -3.82 11.31
C ALA A 771 -0.56 -4.50 12.46
N PHE A 772 -0.20 -3.79 13.52
CA PHE A 772 0.45 -4.41 14.67
C PHE A 772 -0.53 -5.28 15.45
N PRO A 773 -0.11 -6.47 15.93
CA PRO A 773 -0.98 -7.40 16.66
C PRO A 773 -1.66 -6.78 17.89
N SER A 774 -1.05 -5.77 18.50
CA SER A 774 -1.62 -5.04 19.65
C SER A 774 -2.74 -4.06 19.28
N THR A 775 -2.90 -3.74 17.99
CA THR A 775 -3.88 -2.77 17.49
C THR A 775 -4.90 -3.40 16.55
N LEU A 776 -4.50 -3.95 15.43
CA LEU A 776 -5.32 -4.63 14.41
C LEU A 776 -6.70 -3.99 14.21
N LYS A 777 -6.73 -2.69 13.93
CA LYS A 777 -7.95 -1.91 13.77
C LYS A 777 -7.77 -0.77 12.77
N ASN A 778 -8.89 -0.23 12.31
CA ASN A 778 -8.92 1.00 11.55
C ASN A 778 -8.41 2.18 12.37
N ASP A 779 -7.79 3.15 11.71
CA ASP A 779 -7.57 4.46 12.31
C ASP A 779 -8.92 5.10 12.67
N GLY A 780 -8.93 5.84 13.76
CA GLY A 780 -10.13 6.57 14.19
C GLY A 780 -10.35 7.88 13.45
N ILE A 781 -9.46 8.28 12.53
CA ILE A 781 -9.53 9.57 11.82
C ILE A 781 -9.50 9.36 10.30
N THR A 782 -10.17 10.25 9.56
CA THR A 782 -10.23 10.14 8.08
C THR A 782 -8.92 10.51 7.40
N GLY A 783 -8.20 11.50 7.86
CA GLY A 783 -6.89 11.91 7.31
C GLY A 783 -6.90 12.08 5.78
N ASP A 784 -5.88 11.57 5.11
CA ASP A 784 -5.64 11.63 3.67
C ASP A 784 -6.36 10.53 2.85
N TYR A 785 -7.41 9.96 3.38
CA TYR A 785 -8.16 8.89 2.71
C TYR A 785 -8.61 9.28 1.29
N GLY A 786 -8.94 10.55 1.04
CA GLY A 786 -9.39 11.05 -0.25
C GLY A 786 -8.43 10.79 -1.40
N SER A 787 -7.12 10.79 -1.14
CA SER A 787 -6.09 10.44 -2.11
C SER A 787 -6.16 8.97 -2.55
N GLY A 788 -6.43 8.06 -1.63
CA GLY A 788 -6.72 6.67 -1.95
C GLY A 788 -7.98 6.53 -2.78
N PHE A 789 -9.01 7.27 -2.43
CA PHE A 789 -10.27 7.27 -3.15
C PHE A 789 -10.13 7.86 -4.57
N PHE A 790 -9.25 8.85 -4.79
CA PHE A 790 -8.89 9.31 -6.13
C PHE A 790 -8.41 8.15 -7.00
N GLY A 791 -7.47 7.35 -6.52
CA GLY A 791 -6.95 6.19 -7.24
C GLY A 791 -8.04 5.17 -7.60
N TYR A 792 -8.98 4.91 -6.68
CA TYR A 792 -10.15 4.07 -6.95
C TYR A 792 -11.06 4.69 -8.02
N ALA A 793 -11.40 5.97 -7.87
CA ALA A 793 -12.37 6.65 -8.74
C ALA A 793 -11.91 6.73 -10.21
N VAL A 794 -10.63 6.98 -10.46
CA VAL A 794 -10.11 7.10 -11.84
C VAL A 794 -9.76 5.76 -12.48
N ASN A 795 -9.69 4.67 -11.71
CA ASN A 795 -9.17 3.41 -12.21
C ASN A 795 -10.10 2.20 -12.01
N THR A 796 -11.25 2.39 -11.31
CA THR A 796 -12.24 1.31 -11.13
C THR A 796 -12.78 0.83 -12.46
N SER A 797 -12.67 -0.48 -12.73
CA SER A 797 -12.94 -1.07 -14.04
C SER A 797 -13.18 -2.57 -13.91
N SER A 798 -13.90 -3.11 -14.89
CA SER A 798 -14.07 -4.56 -15.03
C SER A 798 -13.06 -5.13 -16.02
N TYR A 799 -12.68 -6.39 -15.82
CA TYR A 799 -11.74 -7.10 -16.68
C TYR A 799 -12.27 -8.49 -17.03
N ILE A 800 -12.19 -8.85 -18.32
CA ILE A 800 -12.50 -10.20 -18.82
C ILE A 800 -11.20 -10.77 -19.36
N LEU A 801 -10.83 -11.97 -18.92
CA LEU A 801 -9.64 -12.66 -19.42
C LEU A 801 -9.86 -14.17 -19.54
N GLN A 802 -9.03 -14.81 -20.37
CA GLN A 802 -8.93 -16.25 -20.48
C GLN A 802 -7.54 -16.70 -20.05
N HIS A 803 -7.46 -17.27 -18.83
CA HIS A 803 -6.18 -17.78 -18.33
C HIS A 803 -5.98 -19.24 -18.75
N PRO A 804 -4.76 -19.66 -19.19
CA PRO A 804 -4.50 -21.02 -19.66
C PRO A 804 -4.81 -22.12 -18.63
N GLU A 805 -4.62 -21.82 -17.33
CA GLU A 805 -4.87 -22.75 -16.22
C GLU A 805 -6.26 -22.60 -15.61
N PHE A 806 -6.72 -21.35 -15.39
CA PHE A 806 -7.92 -21.06 -14.61
C PHE A 806 -9.15 -20.78 -15.50
N GLY A 807 -8.97 -20.80 -16.83
CA GLY A 807 -10.04 -20.58 -17.79
C GLY A 807 -10.54 -19.13 -17.81
N TRP A 808 -11.79 -18.95 -18.21
CA TRP A 808 -12.43 -17.65 -18.21
C TRP A 808 -12.65 -17.12 -16.80
N SER A 809 -12.23 -15.90 -16.59
CA SER A 809 -12.33 -15.21 -15.30
C SER A 809 -12.69 -13.74 -15.49
N ALA A 810 -13.35 -13.17 -14.49
CA ALA A 810 -13.71 -11.76 -14.46
C ALA A 810 -13.23 -11.11 -13.16
N PHE A 811 -12.92 -9.83 -13.25
CA PHE A 811 -12.71 -8.93 -12.11
C PHE A 811 -13.73 -7.78 -12.28
N GLY A 812 -14.35 -7.34 -11.20
CA GLY A 812 -15.38 -6.28 -11.23
C GLY A 812 -16.69 -6.68 -11.89
N GLY A 813 -17.04 -7.95 -11.85
CA GLY A 813 -18.29 -8.46 -12.38
C GLY A 813 -18.47 -9.96 -12.24
N ASN A 814 -19.68 -10.43 -12.44
CA ASN A 814 -20.03 -11.84 -12.43
C ASN A 814 -20.02 -12.39 -13.86
N LEU A 815 -19.22 -13.42 -14.07
CA LEU A 815 -19.03 -14.03 -15.39
C LEU A 815 -19.98 -15.21 -15.57
N ASN A 816 -20.66 -15.23 -16.73
CA ASN A 816 -21.41 -16.38 -17.25
C ASN A 816 -20.85 -16.81 -18.61
N LYS A 817 -20.82 -18.11 -18.89
CA LYS A 817 -20.38 -18.67 -20.16
C LYS A 817 -21.48 -19.57 -20.75
N ALA A 818 -21.96 -19.19 -21.93
CA ALA A 818 -22.94 -19.96 -22.72
C ALA A 818 -22.34 -20.25 -24.11
N GLY A 819 -21.80 -21.46 -24.31
CA GLY A 819 -21.09 -21.81 -25.52
C GLY A 819 -19.86 -20.93 -25.77
N ASN A 820 -19.87 -20.16 -26.86
CA ASN A 820 -18.82 -19.21 -27.21
C ASN A 820 -19.08 -17.80 -26.68
N ILE A 821 -20.22 -17.54 -26.08
CA ILE A 821 -20.56 -16.24 -25.51
C ILE A 821 -20.07 -16.18 -24.06
N ILE A 822 -19.25 -15.18 -23.78
CA ILE A 822 -18.74 -14.88 -22.44
C ILE A 822 -19.38 -13.57 -21.99
N SER A 823 -20.33 -13.66 -21.06
CA SER A 823 -21.05 -12.51 -20.52
C SER A 823 -20.46 -12.10 -19.19
N ILE A 824 -20.32 -10.80 -18.96
CA ILE A 824 -19.98 -10.22 -17.65
C ILE A 824 -21.05 -9.19 -17.27
N LYS A 825 -21.70 -9.41 -16.14
CA LYS A 825 -22.55 -8.41 -15.49
C LYS A 825 -21.69 -7.59 -14.54
N LEU A 826 -21.55 -6.28 -14.79
CA LEU A 826 -20.66 -5.41 -14.05
C LEU A 826 -21.16 -5.18 -12.62
N THR A 827 -20.23 -5.29 -11.65
CA THR A 827 -20.50 -5.04 -10.21
C THR A 827 -19.69 -3.87 -9.65
N THR A 828 -18.74 -3.31 -10.43
CA THR A 828 -18.02 -2.09 -10.03
C THR A 828 -18.98 -0.93 -9.77
N ALA A 829 -18.63 -0.03 -8.86
CA ALA A 829 -19.49 1.10 -8.52
C ALA A 829 -19.75 2.03 -9.72
N ALA A 830 -18.72 2.31 -10.53
CA ALA A 830 -18.84 3.21 -11.68
C ALA A 830 -19.56 2.59 -12.87
N LYS A 831 -19.39 1.29 -13.12
CA LYS A 831 -19.91 0.57 -14.31
C LYS A 831 -19.62 1.31 -15.63
N SER A 832 -18.51 2.05 -15.68
CA SER A 832 -18.18 2.93 -16.81
C SER A 832 -17.06 2.40 -17.69
N SER A 833 -16.40 1.30 -17.30
CA SER A 833 -15.27 0.79 -18.07
C SER A 833 -15.08 -0.71 -17.95
N VAL A 834 -14.62 -1.32 -19.05
CA VAL A 834 -14.29 -2.74 -19.14
C VAL A 834 -13.11 -2.97 -20.07
N TYR A 835 -12.18 -3.84 -19.65
CA TYR A 835 -11.09 -4.32 -20.46
C TYR A 835 -11.31 -5.78 -20.86
N ILE A 836 -11.29 -6.05 -22.16
CA ILE A 836 -11.45 -7.40 -22.74
C ILE A 836 -10.08 -7.86 -23.22
N ALA A 837 -9.36 -8.60 -22.38
CA ALA A 837 -7.98 -9.00 -22.60
C ALA A 837 -7.78 -9.77 -23.93
N PRO A 838 -8.63 -10.76 -24.32
CA PRO A 838 -8.50 -11.44 -25.60
C PRO A 838 -8.66 -10.53 -26.82
N ALA A 839 -9.30 -9.36 -26.65
CA ALA A 839 -9.46 -8.36 -27.71
C ALA A 839 -8.41 -7.24 -27.62
N GLY A 840 -7.65 -7.16 -26.53
CA GLY A 840 -6.79 -6.02 -26.23
C GLY A 840 -7.56 -4.70 -26.13
N LEU A 841 -8.88 -4.75 -25.91
CA LEU A 841 -9.80 -3.63 -26.05
C LEU A 841 -10.17 -3.04 -24.69
N TRP A 842 -9.93 -1.74 -24.54
CA TRP A 842 -10.35 -0.90 -23.43
C TRP A 842 -11.56 -0.06 -23.85
N ILE A 843 -12.68 -0.28 -23.20
CA ILE A 843 -13.96 0.39 -23.42
C ILE A 843 -14.22 1.30 -22.23
N THR A 844 -14.49 2.58 -22.47
CA THR A 844 -14.81 3.55 -21.43
C THR A 844 -16.00 4.43 -21.80
N LEU A 845 -16.78 4.83 -20.81
CA LEU A 845 -17.87 5.79 -20.94
C LEU A 845 -17.53 7.07 -20.19
N ASP A 846 -17.59 8.22 -20.87
CA ASP A 846 -17.55 9.54 -20.22
C ASP A 846 -18.89 9.87 -19.57
N ALA A 847 -20.00 9.31 -20.10
CA ALA A 847 -21.35 9.37 -19.57
C ALA A 847 -22.12 8.09 -19.90
N GLY A 848 -23.06 7.72 -19.05
CA GLY A 848 -23.79 6.44 -19.14
C GLY A 848 -23.10 5.34 -18.35
N THR A 849 -23.79 4.19 -18.18
CA THR A 849 -23.27 3.03 -17.46
C THR A 849 -23.53 1.74 -18.20
N ILE A 850 -22.63 0.79 -18.09
CA ILE A 850 -22.71 -0.56 -18.69
C ILE A 850 -23.37 -1.49 -17.67
N ASP A 851 -24.44 -2.19 -18.07
CA ASP A 851 -25.04 -3.26 -17.27
C ASP A 851 -24.30 -4.58 -17.50
N GLU A 852 -24.15 -4.96 -18.79
CA GLU A 852 -23.57 -6.23 -19.18
C GLU A 852 -22.75 -6.10 -20.47
N VAL A 853 -21.74 -6.93 -20.61
CA VAL A 853 -20.95 -7.06 -21.82
C VAL A 853 -20.92 -8.53 -22.25
N ASP A 854 -21.32 -8.82 -23.50
CA ASP A 854 -21.17 -10.13 -24.12
C ASP A 854 -20.01 -10.11 -25.11
N TYR A 855 -19.05 -10.99 -24.91
CA TYR A 855 -17.93 -11.22 -25.83
C TYR A 855 -18.06 -12.58 -26.50
N ASN A 856 -18.16 -12.60 -27.84
CA ASN A 856 -18.17 -13.82 -28.60
C ASN A 856 -16.72 -14.30 -28.90
N ALA A 857 -16.31 -15.34 -28.20
CA ALA A 857 -14.94 -15.87 -28.30
C ALA A 857 -14.60 -16.49 -29.67
N SER A 858 -15.60 -16.77 -30.52
CA SER A 858 -15.39 -17.37 -31.84
C SER A 858 -15.08 -16.35 -32.94
N ASN A 859 -15.74 -15.19 -32.93
CA ASN A 859 -15.59 -14.15 -33.96
C ASN A 859 -15.09 -12.80 -33.41
N GLY A 860 -15.07 -12.64 -32.10
CA GLY A 860 -14.61 -11.41 -31.40
C GLY A 860 -15.65 -10.29 -31.37
N GLU A 861 -16.89 -10.52 -31.77
CA GLU A 861 -17.97 -9.55 -31.68
C GLU A 861 -18.29 -9.24 -30.20
N ILE A 862 -18.62 -7.97 -29.90
CA ILE A 862 -18.90 -7.51 -28.54
C ILE A 862 -20.25 -6.78 -28.53
N HIS A 863 -21.13 -7.17 -27.65
CA HIS A 863 -22.38 -6.50 -27.37
C HIS A 863 -22.31 -5.78 -26.04
N LEU A 864 -22.47 -4.46 -26.07
CA LEU A 864 -22.53 -3.61 -24.88
C LEU A 864 -23.98 -3.30 -24.57
N LYS A 865 -24.44 -3.72 -23.41
CA LYS A 865 -25.79 -3.43 -22.90
C LYS A 865 -25.70 -2.25 -21.90
N LEU A 866 -26.15 -1.09 -22.34
CA LEU A 866 -26.11 0.14 -21.55
C LEU A 866 -27.40 0.34 -20.77
N ASN A 867 -27.30 0.80 -19.54
CA ASN A 867 -28.45 1.14 -18.72
C ASN A 867 -29.28 2.26 -19.37
N LYS A 868 -30.56 2.32 -19.03
CA LYS A 868 -31.50 3.34 -19.49
C LYS A 868 -31.06 4.75 -19.09
N ALA A 869 -31.49 5.75 -19.88
CA ALA A 869 -31.29 7.16 -19.58
C ALA A 869 -31.88 7.52 -18.19
N ASN A 870 -31.23 8.44 -17.51
CA ASN A 870 -31.77 9.16 -16.36
C ASN A 870 -31.84 10.67 -16.67
N ASP A 871 -32.31 11.46 -15.73
CA ASP A 871 -32.53 12.93 -15.92
C ASP A 871 -31.21 13.67 -16.27
N TYR A 872 -30.08 13.15 -15.81
CA TYR A 872 -28.76 13.79 -16.00
C TYR A 872 -27.96 13.17 -17.15
N THR A 873 -28.32 11.95 -17.60
CA THR A 873 -27.54 11.18 -18.59
C THR A 873 -28.44 10.73 -19.74
N PRO A 874 -28.85 11.67 -20.63
CA PRO A 874 -29.68 11.33 -21.79
C PRO A 874 -28.90 10.59 -22.89
N ASN A 875 -27.58 10.71 -22.93
CA ASN A 875 -26.70 10.11 -23.93
C ASN A 875 -25.57 9.33 -23.26
N ALA A 876 -25.13 8.26 -23.90
CA ALA A 876 -23.85 7.62 -23.61
C ALA A 876 -22.75 8.22 -24.47
N VAL A 877 -21.56 8.41 -23.89
CA VAL A 877 -20.35 8.90 -24.57
C VAL A 877 -19.27 7.84 -24.47
N LEU A 878 -19.06 7.10 -25.55
CA LEU A 878 -18.25 5.88 -25.61
C LEU A 878 -16.88 6.14 -26.25
N ARG A 879 -15.82 5.71 -25.59
CA ARG A 879 -14.46 5.68 -26.13
C ARG A 879 -13.94 4.25 -26.23
N LEU A 880 -13.20 3.99 -27.30
CA LEU A 880 -12.52 2.72 -27.58
C LEU A 880 -11.01 2.98 -27.69
N ALA A 881 -10.22 2.19 -26.97
CA ALA A 881 -8.76 2.18 -27.08
C ALA A 881 -8.24 0.74 -27.12
N GLN A 882 -7.16 0.51 -27.84
CA GLN A 882 -6.50 -0.80 -27.92
C GLN A 882 -5.05 -0.67 -27.45
N PRO A 883 -4.79 -0.62 -26.12
CA PRO A 883 -3.45 -0.43 -25.56
C PRO A 883 -2.51 -1.61 -25.82
N ALA A 884 -3.06 -2.83 -25.99
CA ALA A 884 -2.30 -4.02 -26.37
C ALA A 884 -2.53 -4.38 -27.84
N LYS A 885 -1.45 -4.79 -28.53
CA LYS A 885 -1.54 -5.44 -29.85
C LYS A 885 -1.68 -6.94 -29.60
N VAL A 886 -2.89 -7.47 -29.80
CA VAL A 886 -3.17 -8.91 -29.71
C VAL A 886 -3.11 -9.49 -31.11
N ASN A 887 -2.32 -10.57 -31.33
CA ASN A 887 -2.15 -11.20 -32.63
C ASN A 887 -3.49 -11.70 -33.18
N GLY A 888 -3.77 -11.37 -34.46
CA GLY A 888 -5.02 -11.76 -35.15
C GLY A 888 -6.24 -10.91 -34.75
N VAL A 889 -6.09 -9.88 -33.95
CA VAL A 889 -7.17 -8.96 -33.56
C VAL A 889 -7.06 -7.66 -34.38
N GLY A 890 -8.15 -7.31 -35.11
CA GLY A 890 -8.28 -6.06 -35.85
C GLY A 890 -8.63 -4.86 -34.93
N ILE A 891 -8.77 -3.70 -35.56
CA ILE A 891 -9.21 -2.48 -34.87
C ILE A 891 -10.73 -2.52 -34.69
N TYR A 892 -11.17 -2.38 -33.43
CA TYR A 892 -12.60 -2.33 -33.12
C TYR A 892 -13.23 -0.99 -33.45
N SER A 893 -14.44 -1.05 -33.98
CA SER A 893 -15.30 0.12 -34.21
C SER A 893 -16.75 -0.21 -33.86
N VAL A 894 -17.58 0.80 -33.75
CA VAL A 894 -19.02 0.62 -33.56
C VAL A 894 -19.66 0.29 -34.88
N ASN A 895 -20.53 -0.74 -34.91
CA ASN A 895 -21.28 -1.11 -36.10
C ASN A 895 -22.31 -0.02 -36.44
N GLY A 896 -22.35 0.41 -37.72
CA GLY A 896 -23.26 1.43 -38.24
C GLY A 896 -22.60 2.82 -38.39
N ASN A 897 -23.40 3.78 -38.88
CA ASN A 897 -22.93 5.17 -39.09
C ASN A 897 -23.07 5.99 -37.83
N ASN A 898 -22.02 6.02 -37.03
CA ASN A 898 -22.02 6.64 -35.72
C ASN A 898 -21.20 7.94 -35.67
N LYS A 899 -21.83 9.02 -35.22
CA LYS A 899 -21.20 10.32 -35.08
C LYS A 899 -20.16 10.28 -33.96
N LYS A 900 -18.95 10.80 -34.24
CA LYS A 900 -17.93 11.05 -33.23
C LYS A 900 -17.89 12.52 -32.84
N GLU A 901 -17.90 12.79 -31.55
CA GLU A 901 -17.65 14.10 -30.99
C GLU A 901 -16.51 14.01 -29.99
N ARG A 902 -15.53 14.89 -30.06
CA ARG A 902 -14.36 14.86 -29.15
C ARG A 902 -13.64 13.50 -29.14
N GLY A 903 -13.60 12.80 -30.29
CA GLY A 903 -13.02 11.47 -30.39
C GLY A 903 -13.85 10.32 -29.79
N ALA A 904 -15.05 10.59 -29.24
CA ALA A 904 -15.96 9.61 -28.67
C ALA A 904 -17.19 9.38 -29.57
N TYR A 905 -17.78 8.20 -29.48
CA TYR A 905 -19.09 7.92 -30.08
C TYR A 905 -20.19 8.38 -29.13
N VAL A 906 -21.22 9.07 -29.66
CA VAL A 906 -22.34 9.58 -28.85
C VAL A 906 -23.62 8.90 -29.27
N PHE A 907 -24.32 8.28 -28.32
CA PHE A 907 -25.57 7.54 -28.53
C PHE A 907 -26.66 8.05 -27.58
N PRO A 908 -27.89 8.29 -28.08
CA PRO A 908 -29.02 8.53 -27.20
C PRO A 908 -29.32 7.23 -26.42
N LEU A 909 -29.49 7.36 -25.13
CA LEU A 909 -29.95 6.24 -24.29
C LEU A 909 -31.49 6.14 -24.31
N ALA A 910 -32.00 4.92 -24.41
CA ALA A 910 -33.43 4.69 -24.30
C ALA A 910 -33.91 4.98 -22.85
N LYS A 911 -35.13 5.54 -22.71
CA LYS A 911 -35.71 5.88 -21.40
C LYS A 911 -36.25 4.68 -20.65
N GLU A 912 -36.82 3.72 -21.37
CA GLU A 912 -37.61 2.62 -20.76
C GLU A 912 -36.91 1.26 -20.80
N HIS A 913 -35.87 1.11 -21.64
CA HIS A 913 -35.17 -0.15 -21.87
C HIS A 913 -33.67 0.01 -22.02
N ILE A 914 -32.94 -1.10 -22.01
CA ILE A 914 -31.51 -1.17 -22.25
C ILE A 914 -31.19 -0.74 -23.69
N THR A 915 -30.14 0.04 -23.88
CA THR A 915 -29.59 0.38 -25.19
C THR A 915 -28.43 -0.57 -25.51
N GLU A 916 -28.51 -1.26 -26.64
CA GLU A 916 -27.47 -2.18 -27.08
C GLU A 916 -26.61 -1.56 -28.18
N ILE A 917 -25.29 -1.72 -28.05
CA ILE A 917 -24.27 -1.27 -29.02
C ILE A 917 -23.43 -2.47 -29.39
N VAL A 918 -23.24 -2.68 -30.71
CA VAL A 918 -22.40 -3.77 -31.22
C VAL A 918 -21.06 -3.23 -31.69
N LEU A 919 -19.98 -3.84 -31.18
CA LEU A 919 -18.61 -3.55 -31.65
C LEU A 919 -18.08 -4.70 -32.48
N GLN A 920 -17.47 -4.34 -33.63
CA GLN A 920 -16.89 -5.28 -34.61
C GLN A 920 -15.47 -4.87 -34.96
N LYS A 921 -14.69 -5.87 -35.45
CA LYS A 921 -13.32 -5.69 -35.97
C LYS A 921 -13.31 -5.11 -37.36
#